data_bed85e4a1287549f06aed05145bc8d2a
#
_entry.id   bed85e4a1287549f06aed05145bc8d2a
#
_cell.length_a   1.000
_cell.length_b   1.000
_cell.length_c   1.000
_cell.angle_alpha   90.00
_cell.angle_beta   90.00
_cell.angle_gamma   90.00
#
_symmetry.space_group_name_H-M   'P 1'
#
loop_
_entity.id
_entity.type
_entity.pdbx_description
1 polymer ?
#
loop_
_entity_poly.entity_id
_entity_poly.type
_entity_poly.pdbx_seq_one_letter_code
_entity_poly.pdbx_strand_id
1 'polypeptide(L)'
;MYISLNGEWKVNHVPFKSEIGEILSDHFVPEGWLTAQVPEDIHTTLRREGFLRGHVYNKEEGEDAWVEERDWVYYKEFYISPEELGEGECQLTCQGLDTFCDLYLNGKLLGHGQNMFRTFRKEIGETIKRGDRNVLVIRFYSPSEYVKDMDEKGIFSITTSDRIFARKAQMNYSWDFCGRTVTCGIWKDIGIEMREGVRLAPYYLYTEALEDGRALVAVEAGADCPAGMELDGCCYRAELMLDGHMAAEAELACGTAGERRKLMLAVDGPKLWWPRPYGEQTLYDFRLTLMKDGQVLDEKRQKFGIRTIEIRKKQQPDGRSFQFAINGREIFVRGANWVPSRMIYTDIRREETAYLLDRAAKGNLSMLRIWGGGIYADPSMYELCDELGILLWNDFMFACGIYPQDEAFLENVKEEAEEVICRYRNYTCLAVWAGDNENGQAYGWAGRDYEFQKDKISNQVLKEACARLDPHRHYLPTSPCSPDEEYKGGDNPSSPYQGDQHIYIMSADPGVNAYRDYGKNYYKRILGFRPRFMSEFGFISLPEKDTYYRYNFRRERLRHPEELIKLLPSCKKYLEAADMDRAIYYSQLFHSMALKYWIEYFRSLKGTCEGTLYWKFNDPLADSPEDYMFPSHMCSIDMYGNTKMAYYYTRRAYEDFLLLSVEEGEGRRVYAVNELLQGKKGTLVAERKDFYGTSLWKQEWDCFAGEDAATQLAVRSAEECHTERPFQEYLKLTFLTEEGSYENRYYYADINEDDRIELPAARLQAEGRRSGKNELTVCLHADRFARNVRMNLLDVRADYSDNYFDMDAGSTKEIRIQLPAHLTWRELAAKTLYVEAQNQERFVLPLCRMREG
;
A
#
# COMPACT_ATOMS: atom_id res chain seq x y z
N MET A 1 -10.51 -10.22 32.05
CA MET A 1 -11.27 -8.96 31.87
C MET A 1 -10.35 -7.88 31.37
N TYR A 2 -10.81 -6.93 30.51
CA TYR A 2 -10.03 -5.79 30.03
C TYR A 2 -10.72 -4.49 30.43
N ILE A 3 -10.00 -3.60 31.11
CA ILE A 3 -10.46 -2.29 31.54
C ILE A 3 -9.80 -1.25 30.65
N SER A 4 -10.54 -0.59 29.77
CA SER A 4 -10.01 0.42 28.86
C SER A 4 -9.64 1.70 29.60
N LEU A 5 -8.46 2.22 29.32
CA LEU A 5 -8.04 3.55 29.74
C LEU A 5 -8.05 4.57 28.57
N ASN A 6 -8.63 4.20 27.44
CA ASN A 6 -8.87 5.10 26.31
C ASN A 6 -9.75 6.31 26.71
N GLY A 7 -9.97 7.23 25.79
CA GLY A 7 -10.80 8.41 25.99
C GLY A 7 -10.01 9.61 26.50
N GLU A 8 -10.57 10.40 27.40
CA GLU A 8 -9.99 11.66 27.84
C GLU A 8 -8.73 11.50 28.70
N TRP A 9 -7.66 12.19 28.30
CA TRP A 9 -6.42 12.37 29.05
C TRP A 9 -6.09 13.85 29.14
N LYS A 10 -5.43 14.27 30.19
CA LYS A 10 -4.83 15.60 30.28
C LYS A 10 -3.42 15.55 29.71
N VAL A 11 -3.06 16.56 28.89
CA VAL A 11 -1.75 16.62 28.24
C VAL A 11 -1.17 18.02 28.30
N ASN A 12 0.13 18.12 28.55
CA ASN A 12 0.89 19.37 28.49
C ASN A 12 2.33 19.08 28.09
N HIS A 13 3.05 20.09 27.65
CA HIS A 13 4.46 19.97 27.32
C HIS A 13 5.37 20.49 28.42
N VAL A 14 6.56 19.94 28.46
CA VAL A 14 7.65 20.39 29.34
C VAL A 14 8.94 20.51 28.54
N PRO A 15 9.94 21.29 28.98
CA PRO A 15 11.24 21.30 28.34
C PRO A 15 11.87 19.90 28.31
N PHE A 16 12.66 19.62 27.27
CA PHE A 16 13.30 18.33 27.10
C PHE A 16 14.10 17.90 28.36
N LYS A 17 13.83 16.69 28.85
CA LYS A 17 14.44 16.08 30.05
C LYS A 17 14.35 16.93 31.32
N SER A 18 13.43 17.88 31.41
CA SER A 18 13.18 18.63 32.63
C SER A 18 12.61 17.73 33.73
N GLU A 19 12.78 18.16 34.98
CA GLU A 19 12.21 17.46 36.14
C GLU A 19 10.67 17.49 36.13
N ILE A 20 10.03 16.35 36.37
CA ILE A 20 8.57 16.22 36.43
C ILE A 20 8.08 15.73 37.82
N GLY A 21 8.94 15.79 38.86
CA GLY A 21 8.64 15.30 40.21
C GLY A 21 7.35 15.89 40.80
N GLU A 22 7.04 17.15 40.52
CA GLU A 22 5.78 17.79 40.95
C GLU A 22 4.56 17.13 40.30
N ILE A 23 4.62 16.84 38.98
CA ILE A 23 3.56 16.15 38.24
C ILE A 23 3.29 14.74 38.79
N LEU A 24 4.33 14.09 39.27
CA LEU A 24 4.25 12.74 39.85
C LEU A 24 3.75 12.71 41.29
N SER A 25 3.54 13.88 41.93
CA SER A 25 3.09 13.96 43.30
C SER A 25 1.59 13.63 43.46
N ASP A 26 1.19 13.08 44.61
CA ASP A 26 -0.22 12.75 44.87
C ASP A 26 -1.15 13.98 44.95
N HIS A 27 -0.57 15.18 45.05
CA HIS A 27 -1.30 16.46 45.19
C HIS A 27 -1.43 17.23 43.85
N PHE A 28 -0.80 16.73 42.80
CA PHE A 28 -0.81 17.41 41.51
C PHE A 28 -2.20 17.41 40.91
N VAL A 29 -2.61 18.56 40.38
CA VAL A 29 -3.84 18.76 39.65
C VAL A 29 -3.50 19.37 38.29
N PRO A 30 -3.90 18.78 37.16
CA PRO A 30 -3.54 19.25 35.82
C PRO A 30 -4.41 20.44 35.37
N GLU A 31 -4.39 21.55 36.14
CA GLU A 31 -5.15 22.75 35.83
C GLU A 31 -4.63 23.43 34.54
N GLY A 32 -5.52 23.76 33.62
CA GLY A 32 -5.17 24.42 32.35
C GLY A 32 -4.50 23.52 31.33
N TRP A 33 -4.41 22.21 31.59
CA TRP A 33 -3.88 21.26 30.62
C TRP A 33 -4.87 20.99 29.48
N LEU A 34 -4.36 20.69 28.29
CA LEU A 34 -5.17 20.29 27.14
C LEU A 34 -5.83 18.95 27.40
N THR A 35 -6.83 18.62 26.58
CA THR A 35 -7.52 17.32 26.64
C THR A 35 -7.24 16.52 25.37
N ALA A 36 -6.48 15.42 25.48
CA ALA A 36 -6.31 14.45 24.40
C ALA A 36 -7.43 13.40 24.41
N GLN A 37 -7.79 12.85 23.25
CA GLN A 37 -8.76 11.75 23.10
C GLN A 37 -8.01 10.47 22.65
N VAL A 38 -7.47 9.75 23.60
CA VAL A 38 -6.66 8.53 23.34
C VAL A 38 -7.53 7.39 22.81
N PRO A 39 -7.14 6.67 21.73
CA PRO A 39 -5.87 6.79 20.97
C PRO A 39 -5.80 8.06 20.12
N GLU A 40 -4.74 8.84 20.28
CA GLU A 40 -4.53 10.07 19.52
C GLU A 40 -3.05 10.49 19.60
N ASP A 41 -2.54 11.15 18.57
CA ASP A 41 -1.25 11.81 18.60
C ASP A 41 -1.38 13.27 19.05
N ILE A 42 -0.26 13.88 19.41
CA ILE A 42 -0.24 15.24 19.97
C ILE A 42 -0.65 16.31 18.93
N HIS A 43 -0.32 16.12 17.63
CA HIS A 43 -0.68 17.10 16.60
C HIS A 43 -2.20 17.17 16.42
N THR A 44 -2.88 16.02 16.48
CA THR A 44 -4.35 15.96 16.44
C THR A 44 -4.97 16.67 17.63
N THR A 45 -4.44 16.46 18.85
CA THR A 45 -4.85 17.20 20.04
C THR A 45 -4.67 18.71 19.85
N LEU A 46 -3.48 19.15 19.43
CA LEU A 46 -3.16 20.58 19.29
C LEU A 46 -4.03 21.27 18.22
N ARG A 47 -4.37 20.58 17.14
CA ARG A 47 -5.32 21.10 16.12
C ARG A 47 -6.72 21.27 16.68
N ARG A 48 -7.23 20.27 17.37
CA ARG A 48 -8.57 20.32 17.98
C ARG A 48 -8.69 21.46 18.99
N GLU A 49 -7.64 21.71 19.76
CA GLU A 49 -7.57 22.78 20.76
C GLU A 49 -7.19 24.15 20.14
N GLY A 50 -6.97 24.22 18.81
CA GLY A 50 -6.72 25.48 18.09
C GLY A 50 -5.30 26.04 18.17
N PHE A 51 -4.33 25.27 18.64
CA PHE A 51 -2.91 25.66 18.69
C PHE A 51 -2.20 25.51 17.36
N LEU A 52 -2.65 24.55 16.51
CA LEU A 52 -2.16 24.35 15.16
C LEU A 52 -3.29 24.62 14.15
N ARG A 53 -2.97 25.29 13.06
CA ARG A 53 -3.90 25.58 11.97
C ARG A 53 -3.62 24.63 10.80
N GLY A 54 -4.41 23.56 10.71
CA GLY A 54 -4.26 22.54 9.67
C GLY A 54 -3.07 21.60 9.90
N HIS A 55 -2.90 20.63 8.99
CA HIS A 55 -1.69 19.80 8.94
C HIS A 55 -0.62 20.56 8.15
N VAL A 56 0.26 21.25 8.83
CA VAL A 56 1.37 21.93 8.17
C VAL A 56 2.51 20.93 8.02
N TYR A 57 2.58 20.26 6.88
CA TYR A 57 3.64 19.32 6.55
C TYR A 57 4.93 19.99 6.02
N ASN A 58 5.09 21.29 6.20
CA ASN A 58 6.26 22.02 5.73
C ASN A 58 7.03 22.65 6.89
N LYS A 59 8.16 22.05 7.24
CA LYS A 59 9.04 22.49 8.33
C LYS A 59 9.63 23.90 8.10
N GLU A 60 9.74 24.36 6.85
CA GLU A 60 10.29 25.69 6.54
C GLU A 60 9.36 26.83 6.97
N GLU A 61 8.08 26.58 7.23
CA GLU A 61 7.11 27.57 7.69
C GLU A 61 6.84 27.55 9.21
N GLY A 62 7.38 26.57 9.94
CA GLY A 62 7.71 26.66 11.37
C GLY A 62 6.57 26.72 12.38
N GLU A 63 5.29 26.57 12.01
CA GLU A 63 4.21 26.65 13.01
C GLU A 63 4.18 25.45 13.98
N ASP A 64 4.63 24.26 13.54
CA ASP A 64 4.62 23.02 14.32
C ASP A 64 6.01 22.49 14.75
N ALA A 65 7.11 23.11 14.29
CA ALA A 65 8.47 22.68 14.63
C ALA A 65 8.72 22.59 16.15
N TRP A 66 8.11 23.48 16.91
CA TRP A 66 8.21 23.51 18.37
C TRP A 66 7.63 22.25 19.04
N VAL A 67 6.70 21.55 18.37
CA VAL A 67 6.01 20.35 18.92
C VAL A 67 7.01 19.21 19.09
N GLU A 68 7.90 19.02 18.10
CA GLU A 68 8.93 17.96 18.15
C GLU A 68 10.14 18.30 19.06
N GLU A 69 10.26 19.55 19.53
CA GLU A 69 11.35 20.00 20.42
C GLU A 69 11.01 19.86 21.92
N ARG A 70 9.80 19.42 22.24
CA ARG A 70 9.30 19.35 23.62
C ARG A 70 9.03 17.92 24.04
N ASP A 71 9.11 17.67 25.33
CA ASP A 71 8.53 16.46 25.92
C ASP A 71 7.04 16.68 26.18
N TRP A 72 6.24 15.66 25.94
CA TRP A 72 4.80 15.70 26.15
C TRP A 72 4.42 14.76 27.29
N VAL A 73 3.67 15.28 28.28
CA VAL A 73 3.26 14.54 29.47
C VAL A 73 1.75 14.32 29.40
N TYR A 74 1.37 13.06 29.30
CA TYR A 74 0.00 12.58 29.37
C TYR A 74 -0.32 12.16 30.78
N TYR A 75 -1.47 12.58 31.29
CA TYR A 75 -1.90 12.38 32.67
C TYR A 75 -3.33 11.86 32.71
N LYS A 76 -3.56 10.76 33.40
CA LYS A 76 -4.91 10.18 33.60
C LYS A 76 -5.15 9.78 35.02
N GLU A 77 -6.25 10.27 35.58
CA GLU A 77 -6.83 9.74 36.82
C GLU A 77 -7.88 8.68 36.47
N PHE A 78 -7.88 7.61 37.22
CA PHE A 78 -8.90 6.57 37.09
C PHE A 78 -9.13 5.87 38.42
N TYR A 79 -10.29 5.22 38.52
CA TYR A 79 -10.72 4.44 39.66
C TYR A 79 -11.04 3.03 39.22
N ILE A 80 -10.60 2.03 39.96
CA ILE A 80 -10.96 0.63 39.72
C ILE A 80 -11.46 0.04 41.03
N SER A 81 -12.65 -0.52 41.00
CA SER A 81 -13.23 -1.19 42.19
C SER A 81 -12.45 -2.47 42.51
N PRO A 82 -12.47 -2.90 43.80
CA PRO A 82 -11.87 -4.17 44.14
C PRO A 82 -12.46 -5.37 43.41
N GLU A 83 -13.74 -5.30 43.04
CA GLU A 83 -14.47 -6.34 42.35
C GLU A 83 -14.02 -6.46 40.87
N GLU A 84 -13.69 -5.32 40.22
CA GLU A 84 -13.17 -5.30 38.84
C GLU A 84 -11.75 -5.86 38.74
N LEU A 85 -10.94 -5.72 39.80
CA LEU A 85 -9.55 -6.20 39.78
C LEU A 85 -9.44 -7.71 40.10
N GLY A 86 -10.45 -8.36 40.66
CA GLY A 86 -10.40 -9.78 41.01
C GLY A 86 -9.15 -10.18 41.83
N GLU A 87 -8.78 -11.46 41.81
CA GLU A 87 -7.58 -12.00 42.46
C GLU A 87 -6.43 -12.30 41.48
N GLY A 88 -6.63 -12.10 40.18
CA GLY A 88 -5.68 -12.42 39.09
C GLY A 88 -4.50 -11.46 38.99
N GLU A 89 -3.55 -11.82 38.11
CA GLU A 89 -2.48 -10.93 37.70
C GLU A 89 -3.04 -9.70 36.97
N CYS A 90 -2.54 -8.52 37.32
CA CYS A 90 -2.98 -7.24 36.79
C CYS A 90 -1.89 -6.60 35.94
N GLN A 91 -2.12 -6.53 34.63
CA GLN A 91 -1.13 -6.05 33.66
C GLN A 91 -1.60 -4.79 32.95
N LEU A 92 -0.78 -3.71 33.00
CA LEU A 92 -0.93 -2.57 32.11
C LEU A 92 -0.47 -2.98 30.71
N THR A 93 -1.34 -2.74 29.71
CA THR A 93 -1.05 -3.04 28.30
C THR A 93 -1.26 -1.78 27.48
N CYS A 94 -0.22 -1.31 26.78
CA CYS A 94 -0.26 -0.20 25.85
C CYS A 94 0.13 -0.74 24.46
N GLN A 95 -0.80 -0.81 23.51
CA GLN A 95 -0.58 -1.45 22.21
C GLN A 95 0.28 -0.63 21.26
N GLY A 96 0.48 0.67 21.54
CA GLY A 96 1.34 1.54 20.76
C GLY A 96 1.65 2.84 21.48
N LEU A 97 2.93 3.05 21.79
CA LEU A 97 3.47 4.28 22.37
C LEU A 97 4.49 4.89 21.41
N ASP A 98 4.25 6.08 20.92
CA ASP A 98 5.07 6.75 19.91
C ASP A 98 5.89 7.88 20.55
N THR A 99 7.16 7.68 20.85
CA THR A 99 8.09 6.56 20.67
C THR A 99 8.90 6.33 21.93
N PHE A 100 9.77 7.28 22.35
CA PHE A 100 10.56 7.22 23.56
C PHE A 100 9.74 7.75 24.73
N CYS A 101 9.49 6.93 25.73
CA CYS A 101 8.65 7.35 26.85
C CYS A 101 8.99 6.66 28.16
N ASP A 102 8.60 7.31 29.26
CA ASP A 102 8.59 6.77 30.60
C ASP A 102 7.15 6.67 31.11
N LEU A 103 6.81 5.55 31.73
CA LEU A 103 5.49 5.31 32.31
C LEU A 103 5.57 5.27 33.83
N TYR A 104 4.68 5.99 34.49
CA TYR A 104 4.60 6.07 35.93
C TYR A 104 3.18 5.79 36.40
N LEU A 105 3.02 4.87 37.36
CA LEU A 105 1.75 4.63 38.05
C LEU A 105 1.90 5.02 39.50
N ASN A 106 1.03 5.91 39.99
CA ASN A 106 1.05 6.41 41.38
C ASN A 106 2.45 6.94 41.80
N GLY A 107 3.11 7.66 40.88
CA GLY A 107 4.45 8.22 41.09
C GLY A 107 5.61 7.22 40.94
N LYS A 108 5.35 5.91 40.79
CA LYS A 108 6.39 4.88 40.63
C LYS A 108 6.65 4.60 39.14
N LEU A 109 7.92 4.63 38.72
CA LEU A 109 8.35 4.27 37.40
C LEU A 109 8.03 2.79 37.11
N LEU A 110 7.28 2.52 36.04
CA LEU A 110 6.94 1.17 35.57
C LEU A 110 7.95 0.65 34.56
N GLY A 111 8.47 1.54 33.70
CA GLY A 111 9.40 1.18 32.63
C GLY A 111 9.51 2.23 31.54
N HIS A 112 10.23 1.87 30.48
CA HIS A 112 10.57 2.72 29.33
C HIS A 112 10.01 2.14 28.06
N GLY A 113 9.43 2.97 27.17
CA GLY A 113 9.10 2.64 25.80
C GLY A 113 10.13 3.24 24.83
N GLN A 114 10.42 2.55 23.72
CA GLN A 114 11.37 3.03 22.70
C GLN A 114 11.04 2.53 21.27
N ASN A 115 9.80 2.05 21.08
CA ASN A 115 9.37 1.47 19.82
C ASN A 115 7.85 1.59 19.67
N MET A 116 7.39 2.34 18.67
CA MET A 116 5.97 2.56 18.46
C MET A 116 5.20 1.31 17.98
N PHE A 117 5.89 0.31 17.46
CA PHE A 117 5.30 -0.89 16.86
C PHE A 117 5.11 -2.05 17.83
N ARG A 118 5.69 -1.92 19.04
CA ARG A 118 5.64 -2.91 20.12
C ARG A 118 4.57 -2.58 21.13
N THR A 119 3.98 -3.62 21.70
CA THR A 119 3.10 -3.48 22.86
C THR A 119 3.91 -3.42 24.16
N PHE A 120 3.77 -2.34 24.92
CA PHE A 120 4.32 -2.26 26.28
C PHE A 120 3.42 -3.04 27.22
N ARG A 121 4.01 -3.95 28.02
CA ARG A 121 3.31 -4.76 29.02
C ARG A 121 4.06 -4.70 30.35
N LYS A 122 3.30 -4.46 31.43
CA LYS A 122 3.90 -4.41 32.77
C LYS A 122 2.92 -4.90 33.82
N GLU A 123 3.39 -5.84 34.68
CA GLU A 123 2.65 -6.22 35.87
C GLU A 123 2.59 -5.03 36.86
N ILE A 124 1.38 -4.69 37.30
CA ILE A 124 1.10 -3.51 38.13
C ILE A 124 0.38 -3.86 39.44
N GLY A 125 0.16 -5.15 39.74
CA GLY A 125 -0.60 -5.59 40.90
C GLY A 125 -0.12 -5.03 42.22
N GLU A 126 1.20 -4.80 42.38
CA GLU A 126 1.80 -4.20 43.58
C GLU A 126 1.74 -2.65 43.63
N THR A 127 1.45 -2.01 42.48
CA THR A 127 1.49 -0.55 42.33
C THR A 127 0.10 0.07 42.25
N ILE A 128 -0.86 -0.68 41.75
CA ILE A 128 -2.26 -0.23 41.60
C ILE A 128 -2.97 -0.18 42.92
N LYS A 129 -3.71 0.90 43.17
CA LYS A 129 -4.50 1.09 44.41
C LYS A 129 -5.92 0.57 44.16
N ARG A 130 -6.32 -0.47 44.89
CA ARG A 130 -7.66 -1.09 44.79
C ARG A 130 -8.68 -0.26 45.55
N GLY A 131 -9.77 0.13 44.88
CA GLY A 131 -10.82 0.94 45.48
C GLY A 131 -10.43 2.36 45.84
N ASP A 132 -9.38 2.88 45.19
CA ASP A 132 -8.88 4.23 45.43
C ASP A 132 -8.47 4.91 44.13
N ARG A 133 -8.16 6.18 44.19
CA ARG A 133 -7.64 6.99 43.06
C ARG A 133 -6.30 6.47 42.59
N ASN A 134 -6.19 6.19 41.32
CA ASN A 134 -4.94 5.90 40.61
C ASN A 134 -4.58 7.01 39.65
N VAL A 135 -3.29 7.24 39.44
CA VAL A 135 -2.75 8.21 38.49
C VAL A 135 -1.73 7.52 37.62
N LEU A 136 -2.00 7.52 36.31
CA LEU A 136 -1.07 7.07 35.30
C LEU A 136 -0.51 8.29 34.55
N VAL A 137 0.82 8.41 34.56
CA VAL A 137 1.54 9.47 33.84
C VAL A 137 2.45 8.82 32.80
N ILE A 138 2.37 9.29 31.56
CA ILE A 138 3.28 8.88 30.48
C ILE A 138 3.96 10.12 29.94
N ARG A 139 5.29 10.19 30.09
CA ARG A 139 6.12 11.22 29.50
C ARG A 139 6.69 10.71 28.20
N PHE A 140 6.34 11.34 27.09
CA PHE A 140 6.97 11.14 25.78
C PHE A 140 8.08 12.16 25.61
N TYR A 141 9.29 11.67 25.37
CA TYR A 141 10.44 12.51 25.06
C TYR A 141 10.35 13.01 23.60
N SER A 142 10.89 14.20 23.36
CA SER A 142 11.12 14.68 21.99
C SER A 142 11.93 13.65 21.21
N PRO A 143 11.41 13.03 20.14
CA PRO A 143 12.17 12.02 19.40
C PRO A 143 13.46 12.58 18.80
N SER A 144 13.42 13.81 18.29
CA SER A 144 14.57 14.48 17.66
C SER A 144 15.66 14.84 18.66
N GLU A 145 15.29 15.43 19.80
CA GLU A 145 16.25 15.79 20.86
C GLU A 145 16.79 14.54 21.59
N TYR A 146 15.99 13.47 21.67
CA TYR A 146 16.40 12.22 22.33
C TYR A 146 17.57 11.54 21.63
N VAL A 147 17.60 11.60 20.30
CA VAL A 147 18.63 10.92 19.47
C VAL A 147 19.77 11.83 19.04
N LYS A 148 19.70 13.11 19.34
CA LYS A 148 20.62 14.16 18.83
C LYS A 148 22.11 13.88 19.10
N ASP A 149 22.42 13.28 20.25
CA ASP A 149 23.79 13.00 20.67
C ASP A 149 24.22 11.53 20.42
N MET A 150 23.42 10.77 19.65
CA MET A 150 23.76 9.39 19.33
C MET A 150 24.90 9.32 18.29
N ASP A 151 25.73 8.28 18.39
CA ASP A 151 26.89 8.10 17.51
C ASP A 151 26.45 7.75 16.08
N GLU A 152 26.66 8.67 15.16
CA GLU A 152 26.36 8.50 13.73
C GLU A 152 27.38 7.66 12.96
N LYS A 153 28.39 7.10 13.66
CA LYS A 153 29.42 6.30 13.00
C LYS A 153 28.83 5.02 12.41
N GLY A 154 28.98 4.88 11.11
CA GLY A 154 28.54 3.66 10.40
C GLY A 154 27.10 3.69 9.91
N ILE A 155 26.27 4.64 10.33
CA ILE A 155 24.91 4.81 9.82
C ILE A 155 24.85 5.63 8.53
N PHE A 156 23.69 5.64 7.90
CA PHE A 156 23.38 6.48 6.74
C PHE A 156 21.87 6.69 6.60
N SER A 157 21.47 7.84 6.12
CA SER A 157 20.09 8.15 5.77
C SER A 157 20.03 9.00 4.50
N ILE A 158 19.08 8.76 3.61
CA ILE A 158 18.83 9.62 2.44
C ILE A 158 18.15 10.95 2.80
N THR A 159 17.57 11.05 4.00
CA THR A 159 16.93 12.27 4.53
C THR A 159 17.71 12.75 5.76
N THR A 160 17.07 12.85 6.92
CA THR A 160 17.71 13.26 8.17
C THR A 160 18.23 12.05 8.96
N SER A 161 19.35 12.20 9.70
CA SER A 161 19.96 11.09 10.43
C SER A 161 19.17 10.67 11.68
N ASP A 162 18.39 11.57 12.27
CA ASP A 162 17.62 11.31 13.49
C ASP A 162 16.60 10.16 13.34
N ARG A 163 16.01 9.96 12.16
CA ARG A 163 15.06 8.87 11.92
C ARG A 163 15.65 7.47 12.06
N ILE A 164 16.95 7.32 11.83
CA ILE A 164 17.65 6.03 11.82
C ILE A 164 17.68 5.40 13.21
N PHE A 165 17.69 6.21 14.26
CA PHE A 165 17.76 5.74 15.66
C PHE A 165 16.39 5.45 16.26
N ALA A 166 15.32 5.92 15.66
CA ALA A 166 13.96 5.78 16.19
C ALA A 166 13.19 4.64 15.50
N ARG A 167 12.69 3.67 16.31
CA ARG A 167 11.74 2.67 15.80
C ARG A 167 10.35 3.29 15.68
N LYS A 168 10.16 4.07 14.62
CA LYS A 168 9.02 4.91 14.32
C LYS A 168 8.78 4.94 12.81
N ALA A 169 7.57 5.34 12.38
CA ALA A 169 7.27 5.56 10.96
C ALA A 169 8.29 6.52 10.35
N GLN A 170 9.09 6.02 9.40
CA GLN A 170 10.21 6.77 8.81
C GLN A 170 9.72 8.00 8.04
N MET A 171 8.55 7.91 7.42
CA MET A 171 7.93 9.01 6.68
C MET A 171 7.62 10.24 7.54
N ASN A 172 7.49 10.08 8.87
CA ASN A 172 7.28 11.24 9.76
C ASN A 172 8.46 12.22 9.78
N TYR A 173 9.63 11.78 9.39
CA TYR A 173 10.83 12.61 9.27
C TYR A 173 11.01 13.28 7.90
N SER A 174 9.99 13.30 7.06
CA SER A 174 9.94 13.72 5.66
C SER A 174 10.23 12.60 4.67
N TRP A 175 9.52 12.61 3.57
CA TRP A 175 9.73 11.72 2.42
C TRP A 175 9.41 12.46 1.12
N ASP A 176 9.56 11.79 -0.05
CA ASP A 176 9.30 12.37 -1.36
C ASP A 176 7.81 12.72 -1.63
N PHE A 177 6.90 12.24 -0.79
CA PHE A 177 5.46 12.51 -0.89
C PHE A 177 4.88 13.26 0.32
N CYS A 178 5.67 13.56 1.34
CA CYS A 178 5.19 14.23 2.54
C CYS A 178 6.26 15.07 3.24
N GLY A 179 5.84 16.10 3.96
CA GLY A 179 6.70 16.91 4.80
C GLY A 179 7.06 16.21 6.11
N ARG A 180 7.85 16.90 6.94
CA ARG A 180 8.26 16.42 8.27
C ARG A 180 7.16 16.72 9.29
N THR A 181 6.68 15.67 9.97
CA THR A 181 5.73 15.75 11.08
C THR A 181 6.07 14.65 12.08
N VAL A 182 6.98 14.95 13.02
CA VAL A 182 7.43 13.99 14.02
C VAL A 182 6.42 13.92 15.15
N THR A 183 5.50 12.97 15.04
CA THR A 183 4.40 12.77 16.00
C THR A 183 4.90 12.18 17.33
N CYS A 184 4.10 12.26 18.38
CA CYS A 184 4.23 11.47 19.59
C CYS A 184 2.85 11.29 20.26
N GLY A 185 2.71 10.25 21.09
CA GLY A 185 1.51 10.02 21.88
C GLY A 185 1.13 8.56 22.03
N ILE A 186 -0.06 8.34 22.59
CA ILE A 186 -0.66 7.02 22.77
C ILE A 186 -1.51 6.74 21.52
N TRP A 187 -0.91 6.11 20.51
CA TRP A 187 -1.53 5.99 19.18
C TRP A 187 -2.37 4.73 18.96
N LYS A 188 -2.37 3.80 19.92
CA LYS A 188 -3.24 2.61 19.99
C LYS A 188 -3.83 2.45 21.35
N ASP A 189 -4.65 1.41 21.52
CA ASP A 189 -5.37 1.14 22.76
C ASP A 189 -4.43 1.00 23.96
N ILE A 190 -4.90 1.53 25.09
CA ILE A 190 -4.29 1.40 26.40
C ILE A 190 -5.32 0.93 27.40
N GLY A 191 -4.94 0.00 28.26
CA GLY A 191 -5.84 -0.54 29.29
C GLY A 191 -5.15 -1.46 30.27
N ILE A 192 -5.94 -1.95 31.21
CA ILE A 192 -5.52 -2.91 32.23
C ILE A 192 -6.16 -4.25 31.91
N GLU A 193 -5.33 -5.26 31.73
CA GLU A 193 -5.74 -6.63 31.47
C GLU A 193 -5.66 -7.44 32.74
N MET A 194 -6.82 -7.98 33.17
CA MET A 194 -6.87 -8.92 34.28
C MET A 194 -6.68 -10.32 33.73
N ARG A 195 -5.65 -11.01 34.25
CA ARG A 195 -5.29 -12.37 33.85
C ARG A 195 -5.74 -13.36 34.91
N GLU A 196 -6.94 -13.89 34.71
CA GLU A 196 -7.52 -14.93 35.51
C GLU A 196 -7.60 -16.23 34.68
N GLY A 197 -6.93 -17.30 35.15
CA GLY A 197 -7.01 -18.61 34.55
C GLY A 197 -6.21 -18.82 33.25
N VAL A 198 -6.47 -19.96 32.65
CA VAL A 198 -5.78 -20.42 31.43
C VAL A 198 -6.40 -19.78 30.20
N ARG A 199 -5.58 -19.39 29.23
CA ARG A 199 -6.02 -18.81 27.97
C ARG A 199 -5.16 -19.28 26.77
N LEU A 200 -5.66 -19.07 25.58
CA LEU A 200 -4.93 -19.35 24.34
C LEU A 200 -3.74 -18.37 24.17
N ALA A 201 -2.56 -18.94 23.99
CA ALA A 201 -1.42 -18.20 23.46
C ALA A 201 -1.61 -17.84 21.97
N PRO A 202 -0.82 -16.94 21.39
CA PRO A 202 -0.86 -16.68 19.95
C PRO A 202 -0.70 -17.96 19.14
N TYR A 203 -1.69 -18.35 18.34
CA TYR A 203 -1.67 -19.55 17.52
C TYR A 203 -1.11 -19.31 16.12
N TYR A 204 -0.80 -20.38 15.38
CA TYR A 204 -0.43 -20.32 13.97
C TYR A 204 -1.33 -21.25 13.15
N LEU A 205 -1.98 -20.67 12.13
CA LEU A 205 -2.94 -21.34 11.25
C LEU A 205 -2.47 -21.26 9.79
N TYR A 206 -2.29 -22.40 9.14
CA TYR A 206 -1.79 -22.44 7.77
C TYR A 206 -2.23 -23.72 7.03
N THR A 207 -2.20 -23.67 5.69
CA THR A 207 -2.39 -24.84 4.86
C THR A 207 -1.05 -25.59 4.76
N GLU A 208 -0.99 -26.78 5.32
CA GLU A 208 0.20 -27.65 5.29
C GLU A 208 0.42 -28.28 3.91
N ALA A 209 -0.66 -28.82 3.31
CA ALA A 209 -0.61 -29.48 2.01
C ALA A 209 -1.95 -29.43 1.27
N LEU A 210 -1.86 -29.49 -0.05
CA LEU A 210 -2.98 -29.71 -0.98
C LEU A 210 -2.64 -30.93 -1.82
N GLU A 211 -3.24 -32.07 -1.54
CA GLU A 211 -2.93 -33.35 -2.18
C GLU A 211 -4.19 -34.19 -2.43
N ASP A 212 -4.30 -34.81 -3.58
CA ASP A 212 -5.36 -35.79 -3.94
C ASP A 212 -6.80 -35.28 -3.68
N GLY A 213 -7.08 -34.00 -3.91
CA GLY A 213 -8.41 -33.42 -3.70
C GLY A 213 -8.74 -33.14 -2.22
N ARG A 214 -7.75 -33.18 -1.34
CA ARG A 214 -7.84 -32.89 0.09
C ARG A 214 -6.90 -31.75 0.48
N ALA A 215 -7.33 -30.90 1.42
CA ALA A 215 -6.47 -29.96 2.09
C ALA A 215 -6.15 -30.43 3.52
N LEU A 216 -4.89 -30.34 3.89
CA LEU A 216 -4.46 -30.49 5.28
C LEU A 216 -4.18 -29.09 5.84
N VAL A 217 -4.97 -28.68 6.83
CA VAL A 217 -4.81 -27.40 7.53
C VAL A 217 -4.25 -27.66 8.91
N ALA A 218 -3.14 -27.02 9.22
CA ALA A 218 -2.47 -27.14 10.51
C ALA A 218 -2.80 -25.97 11.43
N VAL A 219 -2.98 -26.27 12.71
CA VAL A 219 -3.15 -25.30 13.79
C VAL A 219 -2.13 -25.61 14.88
N GLU A 220 -1.16 -24.72 15.08
CA GLU A 220 -0.26 -24.80 16.21
C GLU A 220 -0.80 -23.94 17.36
N ALA A 221 -1.34 -24.57 18.37
CA ALA A 221 -1.95 -23.96 19.55
C ALA A 221 -1.07 -24.12 20.80
N GLY A 222 -1.08 -23.13 21.65
CA GLY A 222 -0.49 -23.16 22.97
C GLY A 222 -1.41 -22.51 23.99
N ALA A 223 -1.17 -22.73 25.26
CA ALA A 223 -1.89 -22.09 26.35
C ALA A 223 -0.94 -21.37 27.31
N ASP A 224 -1.34 -20.17 27.68
CA ASP A 224 -0.72 -19.39 28.76
C ASP A 224 -1.53 -19.57 30.04
N CYS A 225 -0.85 -19.82 31.13
CA CYS A 225 -1.48 -19.92 32.44
C CYS A 225 -0.67 -19.17 33.51
N PRO A 226 -1.34 -18.64 34.55
CA PRO A 226 -0.65 -18.08 35.73
C PRO A 226 0.29 -19.08 36.38
N ALA A 227 1.32 -18.57 37.08
CA ALA A 227 2.31 -19.40 37.73
C ALA A 227 1.66 -20.38 38.75
N GLY A 228 2.02 -21.67 38.64
CA GLY A 228 1.51 -22.74 39.51
C GLY A 228 0.18 -23.35 39.08
N MET A 229 -0.43 -22.92 37.93
CA MET A 229 -1.62 -23.54 37.39
C MET A 229 -1.21 -24.62 36.35
N GLU A 230 -1.90 -25.79 36.40
CA GLU A 230 -1.65 -26.90 35.48
C GLU A 230 -2.73 -26.96 34.40
N LEU A 231 -2.35 -27.51 33.23
CA LEU A 231 -3.25 -27.69 32.08
C LEU A 231 -3.94 -29.06 32.05
N ASP A 232 -3.90 -29.80 33.16
CA ASP A 232 -4.52 -31.13 33.26
C ASP A 232 -6.02 -31.07 32.97
N GLY A 233 -6.48 -31.96 32.06
CA GLY A 233 -7.87 -32.00 31.62
C GLY A 233 -8.24 -30.91 30.61
N CYS A 234 -7.29 -30.04 30.22
CA CYS A 234 -7.52 -29.07 29.16
C CYS A 234 -7.30 -29.66 27.75
N CYS A 235 -8.08 -29.23 26.79
CA CYS A 235 -7.92 -29.61 25.39
C CYS A 235 -8.18 -28.43 24.44
N TYR A 236 -7.52 -28.44 23.29
CA TYR A 236 -7.80 -27.57 22.15
C TYR A 236 -8.81 -28.23 21.24
N ARG A 237 -9.79 -27.49 20.77
CA ARG A 237 -10.70 -27.86 19.68
C ARG A 237 -10.60 -26.83 18.58
N ALA A 238 -10.27 -27.29 17.38
CA ALA A 238 -10.21 -26.47 16.17
C ALA A 238 -11.30 -26.89 15.20
N GLU A 239 -11.99 -25.93 14.63
CA GLU A 239 -13.13 -26.13 13.73
C GLU A 239 -12.99 -25.22 12.50
N LEU A 240 -13.29 -25.78 11.32
CA LEU A 240 -13.46 -25.04 10.06
C LEU A 240 -14.87 -25.21 9.55
N MET A 241 -15.57 -24.12 9.29
CA MET A 241 -16.93 -24.13 8.74
C MET A 241 -16.99 -23.32 7.45
N LEU A 242 -17.79 -23.78 6.51
CA LEU A 242 -18.10 -23.07 5.27
C LEU A 242 -19.61 -23.02 5.08
N ASP A 243 -20.15 -21.81 4.89
CA ASP A 243 -21.58 -21.57 4.71
C ASP A 243 -22.45 -22.18 5.84
N GLY A 244 -21.93 -22.18 7.08
CA GLY A 244 -22.58 -22.74 8.26
C GLY A 244 -22.47 -24.25 8.41
N HIS A 245 -21.76 -24.95 7.51
CA HIS A 245 -21.52 -26.38 7.55
C HIS A 245 -20.12 -26.71 8.03
N MET A 246 -19.99 -27.73 8.88
CA MET A 246 -18.71 -28.22 9.35
C MET A 246 -17.91 -28.82 8.18
N ALA A 247 -16.76 -28.24 7.88
CA ALA A 247 -15.84 -28.74 6.87
C ALA A 247 -14.80 -29.69 7.47
N ALA A 248 -14.27 -29.36 8.65
CA ALA A 248 -13.37 -30.22 9.42
C ALA A 248 -13.34 -29.82 10.89
N GLU A 249 -13.06 -30.76 11.77
CA GLU A 249 -12.79 -30.53 13.18
C GLU A 249 -11.66 -31.43 13.70
N ALA A 250 -10.97 -30.96 14.73
CA ALA A 250 -9.93 -31.73 15.42
C ALA A 250 -9.91 -31.34 16.90
N GLU A 251 -9.63 -32.29 17.77
CA GLU A 251 -9.44 -32.08 19.19
C GLU A 251 -8.15 -32.73 19.66
N LEU A 252 -7.43 -32.07 20.56
CA LEU A 252 -6.15 -32.54 21.09
C LEU A 252 -5.95 -32.05 22.51
N ALA A 253 -5.54 -32.92 23.41
CA ALA A 253 -5.20 -32.56 24.78
C ALA A 253 -4.04 -31.54 24.80
N CYS A 254 -4.14 -30.58 25.73
CA CYS A 254 -3.06 -29.62 25.97
C CYS A 254 -1.79 -30.35 26.42
N GLY A 255 -0.65 -29.76 26.11
CA GLY A 255 0.64 -30.14 26.70
C GLY A 255 0.89 -29.40 28.01
N THR A 256 2.16 -29.27 28.37
CA THR A 256 2.59 -28.40 29.49
C THR A 256 2.48 -26.93 29.11
N ALA A 257 2.43 -26.05 30.11
CA ALA A 257 2.41 -24.59 29.88
C ALA A 257 3.58 -24.15 29.00
N GLY A 258 3.27 -23.34 27.96
CA GLY A 258 4.24 -22.89 26.96
C GLY A 258 4.55 -23.89 25.84
N GLU A 259 4.09 -25.15 25.93
CA GLU A 259 4.24 -26.13 24.85
C GLU A 259 3.21 -25.86 23.75
N ARG A 260 3.66 -25.86 22.49
CA ARG A 260 2.79 -25.82 21.32
C ARG A 260 2.43 -27.21 20.85
N ARG A 261 1.16 -27.41 20.55
CA ARG A 261 0.61 -28.67 20.02
C ARG A 261 0.02 -28.42 18.61
N LYS A 262 0.24 -29.36 17.72
CA LYS A 262 -0.20 -29.27 16.31
C LYS A 262 -1.45 -30.11 16.10
N LEU A 263 -2.57 -29.45 15.77
CA LEU A 263 -3.81 -30.07 15.33
C LEU A 263 -3.83 -30.10 13.81
N MET A 264 -4.37 -31.17 13.22
CA MET A 264 -4.53 -31.32 11.77
C MET A 264 -6.00 -31.43 11.41
N LEU A 265 -6.47 -30.53 10.55
CA LEU A 265 -7.81 -30.48 9.99
C LEU A 265 -7.76 -30.95 8.54
N ALA A 266 -8.43 -32.09 8.23
CA ALA A 266 -8.49 -32.61 6.88
C ALA A 266 -9.81 -32.18 6.22
N VAL A 267 -9.74 -31.42 5.15
CA VAL A 267 -10.90 -30.95 4.39
C VAL A 267 -10.95 -31.66 3.06
N ASP A 268 -11.96 -32.47 2.85
CA ASP A 268 -12.18 -33.18 1.58
C ASP A 268 -12.89 -32.29 0.58
N GLY A 269 -12.39 -32.22 -0.67
CA GLY A 269 -12.92 -31.38 -1.73
C GLY A 269 -12.91 -29.88 -1.36
N PRO A 270 -11.79 -29.30 -0.88
CA PRO A 270 -11.75 -27.94 -0.38
C PRO A 270 -12.08 -26.92 -1.47
N LYS A 271 -12.84 -25.90 -1.13
CA LYS A 271 -12.93 -24.68 -1.94
C LYS A 271 -11.73 -23.82 -1.60
N LEU A 272 -10.84 -23.63 -2.59
CA LEU A 272 -9.60 -22.91 -2.41
C LEU A 272 -9.81 -21.41 -2.49
N TRP A 273 -9.01 -20.65 -1.72
CA TRP A 273 -8.87 -19.23 -1.90
C TRP A 273 -7.87 -18.92 -3.02
N TRP A 274 -8.22 -17.96 -3.87
CA TRP A 274 -7.38 -17.48 -4.97
C TRP A 274 -7.24 -15.97 -4.95
N PRO A 275 -6.08 -15.41 -5.32
CA PRO A 275 -6.00 -13.99 -5.61
C PRO A 275 -6.72 -13.68 -6.93
N ARG A 276 -7.15 -12.45 -7.07
CA ARG A 276 -7.74 -11.92 -8.32
C ARG A 276 -6.70 -11.94 -9.45
N PRO A 277 -7.09 -12.25 -10.70
CA PRO A 277 -8.38 -12.76 -11.16
C PRO A 277 -8.43 -14.29 -11.23
N TYR A 278 -7.54 -14.99 -10.54
CA TYR A 278 -7.23 -16.42 -10.75
C TYR A 278 -8.28 -17.38 -10.17
N GLY A 279 -9.27 -16.89 -9.42
CA GLY A 279 -10.37 -17.69 -8.88
C GLY A 279 -11.13 -16.97 -7.76
N GLU A 280 -11.96 -17.76 -7.05
CA GLU A 280 -12.82 -17.27 -5.97
C GLU A 280 -12.04 -17.02 -4.66
N GLN A 281 -12.51 -16.09 -3.84
CA GLN A 281 -11.96 -15.75 -2.54
C GLN A 281 -12.71 -16.49 -1.43
N THR A 282 -12.71 -17.83 -1.47
CA THR A 282 -13.43 -18.61 -0.47
C THR A 282 -12.76 -18.53 0.90
N LEU A 283 -13.50 -18.08 1.91
CA LEU A 283 -13.06 -17.94 3.29
C LEU A 283 -13.90 -18.81 4.21
N TYR A 284 -13.25 -19.70 4.94
CA TYR A 284 -13.84 -20.53 5.99
C TYR A 284 -13.91 -19.74 7.30
N ASP A 285 -14.93 -20.00 8.12
CA ASP A 285 -14.99 -19.61 9.51
C ASP A 285 -14.12 -20.56 10.34
N PHE A 286 -12.99 -20.06 10.83
CA PHE A 286 -12.13 -20.78 11.75
C PHE A 286 -12.45 -20.43 13.19
N ARG A 287 -12.51 -21.46 14.05
CA ARG A 287 -12.66 -21.34 15.48
C ARG A 287 -11.66 -22.23 16.21
N LEU A 288 -10.88 -21.66 17.14
CA LEU A 288 -10.03 -22.37 18.08
C LEU A 288 -10.53 -22.13 19.49
N THR A 289 -10.86 -23.22 20.20
CA THR A 289 -11.41 -23.17 21.56
C THR A 289 -10.48 -23.93 22.50
N LEU A 290 -10.17 -23.32 23.65
CA LEU A 290 -9.54 -23.98 24.78
C LEU A 290 -10.62 -24.39 25.77
N MET A 291 -10.66 -25.67 26.11
CA MET A 291 -11.72 -26.22 26.98
C MET A 291 -11.11 -27.01 28.13
N LYS A 292 -11.85 -27.06 29.26
CA LYS A 292 -11.60 -27.96 30.39
C LYS A 292 -12.92 -28.59 30.83
N ASP A 293 -12.98 -29.91 30.93
CA ASP A 293 -14.16 -30.67 31.38
C ASP A 293 -15.46 -30.24 30.65
N GLY A 294 -15.37 -29.92 29.34
CA GLY A 294 -16.48 -29.47 28.52
C GLY A 294 -16.82 -27.98 28.66
N GLN A 295 -16.15 -27.23 29.51
CA GLN A 295 -16.33 -25.77 29.65
C GLN A 295 -15.32 -25.01 28.79
N VAL A 296 -15.78 -23.98 28.07
CA VAL A 296 -14.93 -23.09 27.29
C VAL A 296 -14.21 -22.14 28.24
N LEU A 297 -12.88 -22.14 28.19
CA LEU A 297 -12.01 -21.24 28.95
C LEU A 297 -11.63 -19.99 28.10
N ASP A 298 -11.29 -20.19 26.82
CA ASP A 298 -10.97 -19.12 25.87
C ASP A 298 -11.30 -19.55 24.45
N GLU A 299 -11.54 -18.57 23.58
CA GLU A 299 -11.90 -18.81 22.17
C GLU A 299 -11.30 -17.74 21.28
N LYS A 300 -10.79 -18.17 20.10
CA LYS A 300 -10.36 -17.30 19.01
C LYS A 300 -11.11 -17.62 17.73
N ARG A 301 -11.50 -16.60 16.98
CA ARG A 301 -12.18 -16.72 15.70
C ARG A 301 -11.51 -15.86 14.65
N GLN A 302 -11.44 -16.35 13.42
CA GLN A 302 -11.06 -15.58 12.24
C GLN A 302 -11.59 -16.20 10.96
N LYS A 303 -11.53 -15.45 9.85
CA LYS A 303 -11.70 -16.02 8.51
C LYS A 303 -10.38 -16.64 8.05
N PHE A 304 -10.45 -17.73 7.28
CA PHE A 304 -9.26 -18.40 6.76
C PHE A 304 -9.51 -18.95 5.35
N GLY A 305 -8.65 -18.60 4.40
CA GLY A 305 -8.65 -19.14 3.04
C GLY A 305 -7.67 -20.28 2.91
N ILE A 306 -8.15 -21.44 2.47
CA ILE A 306 -7.30 -22.60 2.20
C ILE A 306 -6.51 -22.34 0.92
N ARG A 307 -5.19 -22.20 1.03
CA ARG A 307 -4.28 -21.99 -0.10
C ARG A 307 -2.84 -22.34 0.26
N THR A 308 -2.04 -22.68 -0.75
CA THR A 308 -0.58 -22.71 -0.67
C THR A 308 0.00 -21.49 -1.39
N ILE A 309 1.17 -21.02 -0.95
CA ILE A 309 1.91 -19.95 -1.61
C ILE A 309 3.40 -20.25 -1.52
N GLU A 310 4.09 -20.07 -2.64
CA GLU A 310 5.54 -20.25 -2.74
C GLU A 310 6.13 -19.26 -3.75
N ILE A 311 7.42 -18.95 -3.60
CA ILE A 311 8.20 -18.25 -4.64
C ILE A 311 9.12 -19.30 -5.28
N ARG A 312 8.91 -19.56 -6.57
CA ARG A 312 9.70 -20.49 -7.36
C ARG A 312 10.91 -19.81 -7.96
N LYS A 313 12.09 -20.34 -7.64
CA LYS A 313 13.39 -19.87 -8.11
C LYS A 313 14.01 -20.95 -9.03
N LYS A 314 13.53 -21.05 -10.27
CA LYS A 314 14.04 -22.00 -11.26
C LYS A 314 15.29 -21.42 -11.93
N GLN A 315 16.31 -22.28 -12.17
CA GLN A 315 17.48 -21.88 -12.92
C GLN A 315 17.09 -21.53 -14.37
N GLN A 316 17.57 -20.40 -14.86
CA GLN A 316 17.42 -19.93 -16.23
C GLN A 316 18.83 -19.73 -16.86
N PRO A 317 18.95 -19.61 -18.20
CA PRO A 317 20.25 -19.46 -18.85
C PRO A 317 21.07 -18.27 -18.35
N ASP A 318 20.38 -17.21 -17.92
CA ASP A 318 20.96 -15.93 -17.51
C ASP A 318 20.65 -15.56 -16.06
N GLY A 319 20.29 -16.52 -15.19
CA GLY A 319 19.99 -16.26 -13.79
C GLY A 319 18.96 -17.19 -13.20
N ARG A 320 18.09 -16.69 -12.31
CA ARG A 320 17.03 -17.46 -11.65
C ARG A 320 15.69 -16.73 -11.75
N SER A 321 14.60 -17.48 -11.94
CA SER A 321 13.25 -16.92 -11.89
C SER A 321 12.91 -16.40 -10.48
N PHE A 322 11.94 -15.50 -10.42
CA PHE A 322 11.31 -15.06 -9.17
C PHE A 322 9.81 -15.03 -9.41
N GLN A 323 9.14 -16.13 -9.09
CA GLN A 323 7.78 -16.35 -9.53
C GLN A 323 6.86 -16.84 -8.41
N PHE A 324 5.79 -16.10 -8.16
CA PHE A 324 4.75 -16.52 -7.21
C PHE A 324 3.94 -17.67 -7.79
N ALA A 325 3.75 -18.70 -6.98
CA ALA A 325 2.84 -19.79 -7.27
C ALA A 325 1.81 -19.94 -6.14
N ILE A 326 0.53 -19.90 -6.50
CA ILE A 326 -0.60 -20.03 -5.59
C ILE A 326 -1.33 -21.34 -5.93
N ASN A 327 -1.53 -22.19 -4.93
CA ASN A 327 -2.16 -23.52 -5.14
C ASN A 327 -1.50 -24.32 -6.26
N GLY A 328 -0.16 -24.20 -6.36
CA GLY A 328 0.64 -24.86 -7.39
C GLY A 328 0.64 -24.16 -8.76
N ARG A 329 -0.22 -23.16 -9.02
CA ARG A 329 -0.26 -22.38 -10.25
C ARG A 329 0.66 -21.16 -10.18
N GLU A 330 1.51 -21.02 -11.16
CA GLU A 330 2.33 -19.82 -11.37
C GLU A 330 1.45 -18.66 -11.83
N ILE A 331 1.65 -17.46 -11.26
CA ILE A 331 0.83 -16.27 -11.56
C ILE A 331 1.73 -15.09 -11.94
N PHE A 332 1.26 -14.22 -12.83
CA PHE A 332 1.85 -12.90 -13.03
C PHE A 332 1.26 -11.93 -12.00
N VAL A 333 2.10 -11.29 -11.21
CA VAL A 333 1.66 -10.32 -10.19
C VAL A 333 1.46 -8.95 -10.83
N ARG A 334 0.24 -8.40 -10.68
CA ARG A 334 -0.14 -7.05 -11.09
C ARG A 334 -0.39 -6.22 -9.84
N GLY A 335 0.40 -5.19 -9.61
CA GLY A 335 0.27 -4.51 -8.33
C GLY A 335 0.87 -3.12 -8.27
N ALA A 336 0.88 -2.59 -7.06
CA ALA A 336 1.44 -1.29 -6.74
C ALA A 336 1.92 -1.24 -5.28
N ASN A 337 2.71 -0.22 -4.98
CA ASN A 337 3.15 0.07 -3.63
C ASN A 337 2.10 0.89 -2.88
N TRP A 338 1.85 0.51 -1.63
CA TRP A 338 0.95 1.16 -0.70
C TRP A 338 1.73 1.95 0.33
N VAL A 339 1.41 3.24 0.49
CA VAL A 339 1.86 4.06 1.62
C VAL A 339 0.71 4.26 2.60
N PRO A 340 0.95 4.61 3.87
CA PRO A 340 -0.11 4.86 4.84
C PRO A 340 -1.18 5.79 4.28
N SER A 341 -2.45 5.44 4.48
CA SER A 341 -3.57 6.21 3.93
C SER A 341 -3.75 7.59 4.56
N ARG A 342 -3.04 7.89 5.64
CA ARG A 342 -2.97 9.19 6.30
C ARG A 342 -1.55 9.47 6.79
N MET A 343 -1.16 10.75 6.85
CA MET A 343 0.10 11.18 7.47
C MET A 343 0.07 10.99 8.98
N ILE A 344 -1.05 11.34 9.57
CA ILE A 344 -1.33 11.10 10.98
C ILE A 344 -2.07 9.77 11.06
N TYR A 345 -1.39 8.72 11.49
CA TYR A 345 -1.89 7.35 11.45
C TYR A 345 -3.01 7.06 12.45
N THR A 346 -3.20 7.89 13.47
CA THR A 346 -4.36 7.84 14.37
C THR A 346 -5.66 8.29 13.69
N ASP A 347 -5.55 9.03 12.58
CA ASP A 347 -6.68 9.47 11.77
C ASP A 347 -7.10 8.45 10.70
N ILE A 348 -6.40 7.31 10.56
CA ILE A 348 -6.73 6.26 9.58
C ILE A 348 -8.07 5.63 9.93
N ARG A 349 -9.00 5.65 8.97
CA ARG A 349 -10.35 5.09 9.12
C ARG A 349 -10.52 3.83 8.26
N ARG A 350 -11.25 2.84 8.81
CA ARG A 350 -11.54 1.59 8.08
C ARG A 350 -12.25 1.86 6.74
N GLU A 351 -13.16 2.82 6.70
CA GLU A 351 -13.91 3.18 5.49
C GLU A 351 -13.02 3.73 4.38
N GLU A 352 -11.97 4.47 4.73
CA GLU A 352 -11.00 5.01 3.77
C GLU A 352 -10.09 3.91 3.23
N THR A 353 -9.64 3.03 4.11
CA THR A 353 -8.89 1.83 3.71
C THR A 353 -9.74 0.97 2.77
N ALA A 354 -11.01 0.72 3.11
CA ALA A 354 -11.94 -0.02 2.28
C ALA A 354 -12.17 0.65 0.91
N TYR A 355 -12.30 2.00 0.89
CA TYR A 355 -12.42 2.76 -0.36
C TYR A 355 -11.19 2.57 -1.26
N LEU A 356 -9.99 2.72 -0.70
CA LEU A 356 -8.75 2.57 -1.47
C LEU A 356 -8.56 1.13 -1.96
N LEU A 357 -8.86 0.13 -1.15
CA LEU A 357 -8.79 -1.29 -1.54
C LEU A 357 -9.82 -1.66 -2.61
N ASP A 358 -11.04 -1.11 -2.54
CA ASP A 358 -12.02 -1.24 -3.64
C ASP A 358 -11.47 -0.66 -4.95
N ARG A 359 -10.79 0.50 -4.88
CA ARG A 359 -10.09 1.07 -6.06
C ARG A 359 -8.96 0.15 -6.55
N ALA A 360 -8.17 -0.46 -5.65
CA ALA A 360 -7.13 -1.42 -6.01
C ALA A 360 -7.71 -2.63 -6.74
N ALA A 361 -8.77 -3.21 -6.20
CA ALA A 361 -9.47 -4.33 -6.82
C ALA A 361 -10.04 -3.99 -8.20
N LYS A 362 -10.71 -2.83 -8.33
CA LYS A 362 -11.24 -2.32 -9.61
C LYS A 362 -10.15 -1.83 -10.57
N GLY A 363 -8.96 -1.54 -10.06
CA GLY A 363 -7.75 -1.22 -10.82
C GLY A 363 -7.03 -2.46 -11.37
N ASN A 364 -7.62 -3.66 -11.24
CA ASN A 364 -7.04 -4.95 -11.66
C ASN A 364 -5.75 -5.32 -10.90
N LEU A 365 -5.56 -4.80 -9.69
CA LEU A 365 -4.41 -5.16 -8.87
C LEU A 365 -4.66 -6.48 -8.15
N SER A 366 -3.68 -7.38 -8.21
CA SER A 366 -3.65 -8.66 -7.49
C SER A 366 -2.74 -8.63 -6.26
N MET A 367 -1.89 -7.59 -6.12
CA MET A 367 -0.99 -7.42 -4.98
C MET A 367 -0.80 -5.95 -4.62
N LEU A 368 -0.67 -5.67 -3.33
CA LEU A 368 -0.16 -4.41 -2.80
C LEU A 368 1.06 -4.68 -1.93
N ARG A 369 2.10 -3.84 -2.06
CA ARG A 369 3.25 -3.87 -1.17
C ARG A 369 3.10 -2.79 -0.11
N ILE A 370 3.04 -3.21 1.16
CA ILE A 370 3.09 -2.32 2.32
C ILE A 370 4.53 -1.87 2.48
N TRP A 371 4.80 -0.62 2.12
CA TRP A 371 6.14 -0.05 2.06
C TRP A 371 6.75 0.17 3.45
N GLY A 372 8.05 -0.16 3.59
CA GLY A 372 8.78 -0.18 4.85
C GLY A 372 9.06 1.19 5.51
N GLY A 373 8.80 2.30 4.81
CA GLY A 373 8.92 3.65 5.39
C GLY A 373 7.69 4.14 6.14
N GLY A 374 6.60 3.35 6.14
CA GLY A 374 5.32 3.69 6.75
C GLY A 374 5.07 3.06 8.12
N ILE A 375 3.92 2.43 8.26
CA ILE A 375 3.48 1.69 9.44
C ILE A 375 2.98 0.30 9.04
N TYR A 376 3.01 -0.66 9.95
CA TYR A 376 2.24 -1.89 9.79
C TYR A 376 0.75 -1.54 9.75
N ALA A 377 0.08 -1.96 8.69
CA ALA A 377 -1.31 -1.61 8.47
C ALA A 377 -2.22 -2.21 9.57
N ASP A 378 -3.38 -1.57 9.77
CA ASP A 378 -4.38 -2.10 10.68
C ASP A 378 -4.86 -3.49 10.24
N PRO A 379 -5.16 -4.42 11.16
CA PRO A 379 -5.69 -5.75 10.84
C PRO A 379 -6.86 -5.74 9.84
N SER A 380 -7.69 -4.71 9.87
CA SER A 380 -8.82 -4.58 8.92
C SER A 380 -8.39 -4.48 7.46
N MET A 381 -7.17 -3.99 7.17
CA MET A 381 -6.64 -4.02 5.80
C MET A 381 -6.41 -5.45 5.32
N TYR A 382 -5.86 -6.32 6.18
CA TYR A 382 -5.63 -7.72 5.84
C TYR A 382 -6.94 -8.48 5.67
N GLU A 383 -7.93 -8.24 6.56
CA GLU A 383 -9.27 -8.82 6.44
C GLU A 383 -9.91 -8.46 5.09
N LEU A 384 -9.88 -7.18 4.73
CA LEU A 384 -10.42 -6.70 3.46
C LEU A 384 -9.64 -7.27 2.24
N CYS A 385 -8.32 -7.42 2.35
CA CYS A 385 -7.52 -8.03 1.30
C CYS A 385 -7.82 -9.53 1.15
N ASP A 386 -8.07 -10.25 2.25
CA ASP A 386 -8.56 -11.65 2.23
C ASP A 386 -9.88 -11.76 1.45
N GLU A 387 -10.83 -10.84 1.72
CA GLU A 387 -12.14 -10.78 1.06
C GLU A 387 -12.05 -10.37 -0.42
N LEU A 388 -11.14 -9.46 -0.76
CA LEU A 388 -11.00 -8.90 -2.11
C LEU A 388 -10.07 -9.71 -3.02
N GLY A 389 -9.31 -10.66 -2.48
CA GLY A 389 -8.32 -11.43 -3.23
C GLY A 389 -7.09 -10.61 -3.63
N ILE A 390 -6.66 -9.68 -2.79
CA ILE A 390 -5.46 -8.88 -3.00
C ILE A 390 -4.34 -9.44 -2.12
N LEU A 391 -3.27 -9.94 -2.72
CA LEU A 391 -2.09 -10.38 -2.00
C LEU A 391 -1.37 -9.18 -1.34
N LEU A 392 -0.74 -9.42 -0.19
CA LEU A 392 0.08 -8.44 0.48
C LEU A 392 1.54 -8.88 0.54
N TRP A 393 2.42 -8.02 0.05
CA TRP A 393 3.85 -8.03 0.31
C TRP A 393 4.09 -7.07 1.46
N ASN A 394 4.63 -7.55 2.58
CA ASN A 394 4.80 -6.73 3.77
C ASN A 394 6.27 -6.52 4.10
N ASP A 395 6.75 -5.28 3.97
CA ASP A 395 8.05 -4.91 4.50
C ASP A 395 8.01 -4.75 6.02
N PHE A 396 9.10 -5.08 6.71
CA PHE A 396 9.35 -4.54 8.04
C PHE A 396 9.69 -3.05 7.94
N MET A 397 9.36 -2.29 8.99
CA MET A 397 9.40 -0.82 8.95
C MET A 397 10.82 -0.26 9.04
N PHE A 398 11.57 -0.45 7.95
CA PHE A 398 12.88 0.13 7.66
C PHE A 398 12.91 0.65 6.23
N ALA A 399 13.58 1.79 5.97
CA ALA A 399 13.65 2.34 4.63
C ALA A 399 14.93 3.16 4.39
N CYS A 400 15.58 2.92 3.25
CA CYS A 400 16.61 3.78 2.65
C CYS A 400 17.68 4.24 3.64
N GLY A 401 18.21 3.32 4.45
CA GLY A 401 19.17 3.66 5.49
C GLY A 401 20.06 2.52 5.92
N ILE A 402 21.16 2.87 6.60
CA ILE A 402 22.00 1.95 7.33
C ILE A 402 21.76 2.24 8.82
N TYR A 403 21.11 1.31 9.49
CA TYR A 403 20.62 1.45 10.86
C TYR A 403 21.66 0.99 11.89
N PRO A 404 21.54 1.39 13.19
CA PRO A 404 22.35 0.85 14.27
C PRO A 404 22.24 -0.67 14.37
N GLN A 405 23.35 -1.32 14.76
CA GLN A 405 23.41 -2.79 14.87
C GLN A 405 24.06 -3.21 16.20
N ASP A 406 23.97 -2.36 17.21
CA ASP A 406 24.33 -2.73 18.58
C ASP A 406 23.29 -3.72 19.17
N GLU A 407 23.68 -4.39 20.24
CA GLU A 407 22.89 -5.47 20.86
C GLU A 407 21.49 -4.98 21.30
N ALA A 408 21.40 -3.78 21.85
CA ALA A 408 20.15 -3.23 22.36
C ALA A 408 19.16 -2.91 21.21
N PHE A 409 19.68 -2.34 20.13
CA PHE A 409 18.87 -2.06 18.95
C PHE A 409 18.39 -3.36 18.26
N LEU A 410 19.30 -4.35 18.12
CA LEU A 410 18.94 -5.65 17.53
C LEU A 410 17.90 -6.41 18.35
N GLU A 411 17.98 -6.40 19.69
CA GLU A 411 16.97 -7.03 20.54
C GLU A 411 15.61 -6.31 20.45
N ASN A 412 15.61 -4.96 20.40
CA ASN A 412 14.39 -4.18 20.18
C ASN A 412 13.71 -4.52 18.84
N VAL A 413 14.50 -4.70 17.77
CA VAL A 413 14.00 -5.12 16.45
C VAL A 413 13.47 -6.56 16.50
N LYS A 414 14.14 -7.46 17.20
CA LYS A 414 13.70 -8.86 17.32
C LYS A 414 12.34 -8.96 17.99
N GLU A 415 12.14 -8.28 19.12
CA GLU A 415 10.86 -8.29 19.85
C GLU A 415 9.75 -7.65 19.01
N GLU A 416 10.04 -6.59 18.23
CA GLU A 416 9.11 -6.02 17.26
C GLU A 416 8.72 -7.06 16.19
N ALA A 417 9.71 -7.72 15.57
CA ALA A 417 9.46 -8.70 14.52
C ALA A 417 8.63 -9.89 15.03
N GLU A 418 8.91 -10.40 16.21
CA GLU A 418 8.16 -11.51 16.82
C GLU A 418 6.69 -11.14 17.04
N GLU A 419 6.41 -9.94 17.54
CA GLU A 419 5.05 -9.48 17.76
C GLU A 419 4.32 -9.25 16.43
N VAL A 420 4.96 -8.62 15.45
CA VAL A 420 4.41 -8.30 14.13
C VAL A 420 4.10 -9.59 13.35
N ILE A 421 5.03 -10.54 13.30
CA ILE A 421 4.81 -11.82 12.62
C ILE A 421 3.63 -12.56 13.26
N CYS A 422 3.60 -12.69 14.58
CA CYS A 422 2.49 -13.35 15.28
C CYS A 422 1.13 -12.68 15.05
N ARG A 423 1.11 -11.36 14.84
CA ARG A 423 -0.11 -10.58 14.58
C ARG A 423 -0.68 -10.83 13.19
N TYR A 424 0.18 -11.00 12.17
CA TYR A 424 -0.27 -11.01 10.77
C TYR A 424 -0.13 -12.35 10.04
N ARG A 425 0.66 -13.30 10.53
CA ARG A 425 0.97 -14.56 9.83
C ARG A 425 -0.24 -15.43 9.47
N ASN A 426 -1.37 -15.28 10.16
CA ASN A 426 -2.57 -16.08 9.92
C ASN A 426 -3.46 -15.53 8.80
N TYR A 427 -3.20 -14.31 8.27
CA TYR A 427 -3.98 -13.77 7.17
C TYR A 427 -3.65 -14.44 5.85
N THR A 428 -4.72 -14.76 5.10
CA THR A 428 -4.64 -15.49 3.83
C THR A 428 -3.94 -14.69 2.74
N CYS A 429 -4.18 -13.38 2.69
CA CYS A 429 -3.61 -12.47 1.69
C CYS A 429 -2.11 -12.24 1.83
N LEU A 430 -1.55 -12.43 3.02
CA LEU A 430 -0.12 -12.20 3.24
C LEU A 430 0.71 -13.20 2.44
N ALA A 431 1.49 -12.68 1.48
CA ALA A 431 2.22 -13.48 0.49
C ALA A 431 3.71 -13.62 0.81
N VAL A 432 4.36 -12.53 1.27
CA VAL A 432 5.80 -12.48 1.46
C VAL A 432 6.15 -11.44 2.54
N TRP A 433 7.18 -11.72 3.30
CA TRP A 433 7.84 -10.79 4.19
C TRP A 433 9.09 -10.22 3.52
N ALA A 434 9.35 -8.91 3.65
CA ALA A 434 10.61 -8.31 3.25
C ALA A 434 11.22 -7.54 4.44
N GLY A 435 12.53 -7.64 4.61
CA GLY A 435 13.23 -7.07 5.75
C GLY A 435 13.20 -5.54 5.78
N ASP A 436 13.17 -4.90 4.59
CA ASP A 436 13.21 -3.45 4.48
C ASP A 436 12.89 -2.94 3.07
N ASN A 437 12.77 -1.61 2.95
CA ASN A 437 12.81 -0.91 1.68
C ASN A 437 14.21 -0.31 1.45
N GLU A 438 14.95 -0.83 0.46
CA GLU A 438 16.17 -0.25 -0.11
C GLU A 438 17.37 -0.09 0.85
N ASN A 439 17.39 -0.75 2.01
CA ASN A 439 18.55 -0.66 2.89
C ASN A 439 19.81 -1.23 2.22
N GLY A 440 19.67 -2.29 1.42
CA GLY A 440 20.79 -2.81 0.63
C GLY A 440 21.36 -1.77 -0.36
N GLN A 441 20.51 -0.98 -1.00
CA GLN A 441 20.92 0.11 -1.90
C GLN A 441 21.53 1.29 -1.14
N ALA A 442 21.13 1.52 0.11
CA ALA A 442 21.64 2.62 0.94
C ALA A 442 23.15 2.53 1.17
N TYR A 443 23.72 1.33 1.16
CA TYR A 443 25.20 1.17 1.23
C TYR A 443 25.86 1.81 0.02
N GLY A 444 25.35 1.57 -1.21
CA GLY A 444 25.86 2.19 -2.43
C GLY A 444 25.72 3.72 -2.41
N TRP A 445 24.61 4.25 -1.92
CA TRP A 445 24.40 5.70 -1.76
C TRP A 445 25.35 6.31 -0.73
N ALA A 446 25.72 5.54 0.30
CA ALA A 446 26.75 5.93 1.28
C ALA A 446 28.19 5.78 0.76
N GLY A 447 28.39 5.36 -0.51
CA GLY A 447 29.72 5.08 -1.08
C GLY A 447 30.40 3.85 -0.47
N ARG A 448 29.62 2.87 -0.02
CA ARG A 448 30.08 1.62 0.62
C ARG A 448 29.59 0.42 -0.17
N ASP A 449 30.37 -0.66 -0.14
CA ASP A 449 29.91 -1.94 -0.67
C ASP A 449 28.86 -2.56 0.26
N TYR A 450 27.80 -3.09 -0.32
CA TYR A 450 26.82 -3.89 0.44
C TYR A 450 27.40 -5.26 0.68
N GLU A 451 27.70 -5.54 1.94
CA GLU A 451 28.11 -6.87 2.38
C GLU A 451 26.93 -7.54 3.10
N PHE A 452 26.20 -8.35 2.35
CA PHE A 452 24.99 -9.05 2.79
C PHE A 452 25.09 -9.64 4.21
N GLN A 453 26.20 -10.29 4.53
CA GLN A 453 26.39 -10.94 5.83
C GLN A 453 26.64 -9.96 7.00
N LYS A 454 26.96 -8.69 6.69
CA LYS A 454 27.19 -7.67 7.72
C LYS A 454 25.91 -6.93 8.13
N ASP A 455 24.87 -7.02 7.35
CA ASP A 455 23.54 -6.51 7.74
C ASP A 455 22.86 -7.52 8.67
N LYS A 456 23.04 -7.35 9.95
CA LYS A 456 22.50 -8.25 10.98
C LYS A 456 20.98 -8.11 11.16
N ILE A 457 20.42 -6.93 10.87
CA ILE A 457 18.98 -6.70 11.02
C ILE A 457 18.24 -7.60 10.05
N SER A 458 18.44 -7.40 8.75
CA SER A 458 17.67 -8.10 7.73
C SER A 458 18.15 -9.53 7.50
N ASN A 459 19.47 -9.80 7.58
CA ASN A 459 20.04 -11.11 7.27
C ASN A 459 20.20 -12.06 8.45
N GLN A 460 20.00 -11.59 9.67
CA GLN A 460 20.04 -12.42 10.87
C GLN A 460 18.74 -12.29 11.66
N VAL A 461 18.46 -11.14 12.30
CA VAL A 461 17.36 -10.98 13.25
C VAL A 461 16.01 -11.24 12.63
N LEU A 462 15.67 -10.53 11.54
CA LEU A 462 14.37 -10.67 10.87
C LEU A 462 14.23 -12.02 10.18
N LYS A 463 15.31 -12.50 9.54
CA LYS A 463 15.36 -13.82 8.90
C LYS A 463 15.09 -14.94 9.89
N GLU A 464 15.75 -14.95 11.04
CA GLU A 464 15.57 -15.95 12.09
C GLU A 464 14.15 -15.90 12.68
N ALA A 465 13.61 -14.69 12.92
CA ALA A 465 12.26 -14.52 13.42
C ALA A 465 11.21 -15.08 12.43
N CYS A 466 11.34 -14.77 11.14
CA CYS A 466 10.45 -15.30 10.09
C CYS A 466 10.58 -16.84 9.98
N ALA A 467 11.80 -17.37 9.92
CA ALA A 467 12.03 -18.82 9.82
C ALA A 467 11.46 -19.61 11.01
N ARG A 468 11.42 -19.00 12.21
CA ARG A 468 10.90 -19.63 13.41
C ARG A 468 9.38 -19.49 13.55
N LEU A 469 8.82 -18.33 13.21
CA LEU A 469 7.43 -18.00 13.51
C LEU A 469 6.48 -18.12 12.32
N ASP A 470 6.99 -18.06 11.09
CA ASP A 470 6.21 -18.17 9.83
C ASP A 470 7.00 -18.91 8.74
N PRO A 471 7.46 -20.15 9.00
CA PRO A 471 8.36 -20.92 8.11
C PRO A 471 7.74 -21.25 6.75
N HIS A 472 6.43 -21.20 6.61
CA HIS A 472 5.70 -21.50 5.38
C HIS A 472 5.57 -20.30 4.44
N ARG A 473 6.14 -19.13 4.82
CA ARG A 473 6.11 -17.93 3.99
C ARG A 473 7.53 -17.49 3.63
N HIS A 474 7.69 -17.09 2.38
CA HIS A 474 8.99 -16.64 1.91
C HIS A 474 9.40 -15.32 2.59
N TYR A 475 10.69 -15.21 2.89
CA TYR A 475 11.31 -14.00 3.42
C TYR A 475 12.36 -13.49 2.45
N LEU A 476 12.32 -12.18 2.15
CA LEU A 476 13.32 -11.44 1.40
C LEU A 476 14.09 -10.54 2.37
N PRO A 477 15.42 -10.61 2.43
CA PRO A 477 16.20 -9.76 3.36
C PRO A 477 16.03 -8.26 3.15
N THR A 478 15.89 -7.82 1.91
CA THR A 478 15.66 -6.41 1.51
C THR A 478 14.77 -6.38 0.27
N SER A 479 14.17 -5.26 -0.07
CA SER A 479 13.56 -5.05 -1.39
C SER A 479 14.14 -3.74 -1.97
N PRO A 480 14.88 -3.78 -3.10
CA PRO A 480 15.13 -4.95 -3.94
C PRO A 480 16.12 -5.94 -3.32
N CYS A 481 15.95 -7.22 -3.66
CA CYS A 481 16.83 -8.29 -3.19
C CYS A 481 17.25 -9.22 -4.34
N SER A 482 18.49 -9.06 -4.78
CA SER A 482 19.11 -9.99 -5.74
C SER A 482 20.04 -11.00 -5.10
N PRO A 483 20.69 -10.74 -3.94
CA PRO A 483 21.53 -11.73 -3.30
C PRO A 483 20.71 -12.95 -2.88
N ASP A 484 21.24 -14.12 -3.19
CA ASP A 484 20.74 -15.41 -2.75
C ASP A 484 21.91 -16.09 -2.01
N GLU A 485 21.65 -16.95 -1.04
CA GLU A 485 22.69 -17.64 -0.24
C GLU A 485 23.71 -18.40 -1.08
N GLU A 486 23.34 -18.78 -2.31
CA GLU A 486 24.22 -19.43 -3.27
C GLU A 486 24.91 -18.49 -4.24
N TYR A 487 24.55 -17.18 -4.27
CA TYR A 487 25.11 -16.21 -5.21
C TYR A 487 26.41 -15.64 -4.67
N LYS A 488 27.51 -15.99 -5.32
CA LYS A 488 28.86 -15.53 -4.97
C LYS A 488 29.36 -14.33 -5.81
N GLY A 489 28.48 -13.72 -6.60
CA GLY A 489 28.81 -12.51 -7.36
C GLY A 489 28.50 -11.29 -6.53
N GLY A 490 29.38 -10.29 -6.54
CA GLY A 490 29.35 -9.08 -5.70
C GLY A 490 27.96 -8.59 -5.32
N ASP A 491 27.82 -8.20 -4.08
CA ASP A 491 26.55 -7.94 -3.40
C ASP A 491 25.75 -6.78 -4.02
N ASN A 492 25.25 -6.97 -5.24
CA ASN A 492 24.37 -6.01 -5.90
C ASN A 492 22.92 -6.30 -5.49
N PRO A 493 22.29 -5.44 -4.67
CA PRO A 493 20.92 -5.64 -4.23
C PRO A 493 19.90 -5.56 -5.37
N SER A 494 20.27 -5.05 -6.55
CA SER A 494 19.37 -4.83 -7.68
C SER A 494 19.90 -5.42 -8.98
N SER A 495 20.11 -6.74 -9.04
CA SER A 495 20.54 -7.43 -10.26
C SER A 495 19.35 -7.82 -11.14
N PRO A 496 19.35 -7.59 -12.46
CA PRO A 496 18.24 -7.99 -13.34
C PRO A 496 18.12 -9.51 -13.53
N TYR A 497 19.05 -10.29 -13.02
CA TYR A 497 19.15 -11.73 -13.29
C TYR A 497 18.48 -12.61 -12.24
N GLN A 498 18.08 -12.03 -11.10
CA GLN A 498 17.40 -12.76 -10.01
C GLN A 498 16.73 -11.79 -9.02
N GLY A 499 15.77 -12.29 -8.25
CA GLY A 499 15.08 -11.52 -7.23
C GLY A 499 14.20 -10.42 -7.81
N ASP A 500 14.00 -9.37 -7.03
CA ASP A 500 13.20 -8.21 -7.38
C ASP A 500 14.08 -6.97 -7.65
N GLN A 501 13.49 -5.97 -8.32
CA GLN A 501 14.18 -4.74 -8.70
C GLN A 501 13.37 -3.49 -8.43
N HIS A 502 14.10 -2.43 -8.03
CA HIS A 502 13.63 -1.04 -8.07
C HIS A 502 14.36 -0.30 -9.19
N ILE A 503 13.61 0.27 -10.12
CA ILE A 503 14.18 1.05 -11.23
C ILE A 503 13.44 2.38 -11.37
N TYR A 504 14.17 3.45 -11.11
CA TYR A 504 13.81 4.79 -11.53
C TYR A 504 14.76 5.19 -12.65
N ILE A 505 14.28 5.19 -13.89
CA ILE A 505 15.11 5.48 -15.08
C ILE A 505 15.76 6.85 -15.00
N MET A 506 15.23 7.68 -14.12
CA MET A 506 15.77 8.99 -13.77
C MET A 506 17.10 8.92 -12.98
N SER A 507 17.49 7.76 -12.43
CA SER A 507 18.66 7.60 -11.54
C SER A 507 19.73 6.62 -12.05
N ALA A 508 19.69 6.18 -13.30
CA ALA A 508 20.60 5.17 -13.84
C ALA A 508 22.08 5.58 -13.91
N ASP A 509 22.44 6.79 -13.45
CA ASP A 509 23.81 7.25 -13.38
C ASP A 509 24.08 7.81 -11.97
N PRO A 510 24.95 7.17 -11.16
CA PRO A 510 25.20 7.59 -9.77
C PRO A 510 25.83 8.99 -9.62
N GLY A 511 26.15 9.68 -10.73
CA GLY A 511 26.64 11.05 -10.75
C GLY A 511 25.68 12.08 -11.34
N VAL A 512 24.53 11.67 -11.85
CA VAL A 512 23.55 12.56 -12.48
C VAL A 512 22.36 12.76 -11.55
N ASN A 513 22.09 14.01 -11.19
CA ASN A 513 20.81 14.39 -10.58
C ASN A 513 19.70 13.82 -11.46
N ALA A 514 18.95 12.86 -10.94
CA ALA A 514 17.93 12.04 -11.60
C ALA A 514 16.87 12.83 -12.39
N TYR A 515 16.76 14.12 -12.15
CA TYR A 515 15.78 15.04 -12.72
C TYR A 515 16.34 15.92 -13.87
N ARG A 516 17.58 15.75 -14.32
CA ARG A 516 18.20 16.69 -15.27
C ARG A 516 18.22 16.28 -16.73
N ASP A 517 18.08 15.00 -17.07
CA ASP A 517 18.23 14.55 -18.45
C ASP A 517 16.99 13.82 -19.00
N TYR A 518 15.92 14.57 -19.20
CA TYR A 518 14.72 14.11 -19.90
C TYR A 518 14.87 14.31 -21.43
N GLY A 519 15.88 13.68 -22.01
CA GLY A 519 16.00 13.61 -23.46
C GLY A 519 14.84 12.90 -24.11
N LYS A 520 14.70 13.05 -25.43
CA LYS A 520 13.74 12.28 -26.24
C LYS A 520 13.86 10.78 -25.92
N ASN A 521 12.72 10.10 -25.79
CA ASN A 521 12.64 8.66 -25.60
C ASN A 521 13.29 8.13 -24.30
N TYR A 522 13.56 8.95 -23.29
CA TYR A 522 14.22 8.44 -22.07
C TYR A 522 13.40 7.32 -21.37
N TYR A 523 12.06 7.34 -21.45
CA TYR A 523 11.20 6.27 -20.93
C TYR A 523 11.42 4.93 -21.68
N LYS A 524 11.96 4.96 -22.90
CA LYS A 524 12.33 3.77 -23.67
C LYS A 524 13.64 3.13 -23.21
N ARG A 525 14.41 3.78 -22.32
CA ARG A 525 15.63 3.19 -21.75
C ARG A 525 15.39 1.90 -20.98
N ILE A 526 14.13 1.64 -20.60
CA ILE A 526 13.73 0.37 -20.00
C ILE A 526 13.83 -0.81 -20.99
N LEU A 527 13.78 -0.55 -22.29
CA LEU A 527 13.96 -1.59 -23.29
C LEU A 527 15.35 -2.21 -23.15
N GLY A 528 15.40 -3.52 -23.04
CA GLY A 528 16.63 -4.26 -22.77
C GLY A 528 16.81 -4.67 -21.31
N PHE A 529 16.11 -4.06 -20.35
CA PHE A 529 16.02 -4.59 -19.01
C PHE A 529 15.09 -5.80 -18.99
N ARG A 530 15.58 -6.90 -18.46
CA ARG A 530 14.79 -8.15 -18.34
C ARG A 530 14.75 -8.60 -16.88
N PRO A 531 14.10 -7.83 -16.01
CA PRO A 531 14.02 -8.15 -14.58
C PRO A 531 13.22 -9.44 -14.37
N ARG A 532 13.43 -10.10 -13.24
CA ARG A 532 12.61 -11.25 -12.83
C ARG A 532 11.30 -10.80 -12.19
N PHE A 533 11.37 -9.71 -11.46
CA PHE A 533 10.22 -9.05 -10.84
C PHE A 533 10.52 -7.56 -10.64
N MET A 534 9.60 -6.71 -11.01
CA MET A 534 9.74 -5.26 -10.85
C MET A 534 8.90 -4.79 -9.68
N SER A 535 9.49 -4.74 -8.49
CA SER A 535 8.81 -4.42 -7.23
C SER A 535 8.62 -2.92 -7.00
N GLU A 536 9.41 -2.07 -7.69
CA GLU A 536 9.21 -0.63 -7.62
C GLU A 536 9.69 0.08 -8.90
N PHE A 537 8.82 0.89 -9.47
CA PHE A 537 9.10 1.80 -10.59
C PHE A 537 8.01 2.84 -10.67
N GLY A 538 8.32 4.05 -11.11
CA GLY A 538 7.30 5.09 -11.12
C GLY A 538 7.69 6.33 -11.88
N PHE A 539 6.74 7.26 -11.95
CA PHE A 539 6.89 8.54 -12.58
C PHE A 539 6.13 9.64 -11.85
N ILE A 540 6.56 10.88 -12.02
CA ILE A 540 6.01 12.06 -11.34
C ILE A 540 4.92 12.70 -12.17
N SER A 541 3.83 13.17 -11.52
CA SER A 541 2.82 14.05 -12.13
C SER A 541 2.10 14.91 -11.10
N LEU A 542 1.55 16.02 -11.52
CA LEU A 542 0.68 16.87 -10.69
C LEU A 542 -0.60 16.11 -10.31
N PRO A 543 -1.28 16.51 -9.20
CA PRO A 543 -2.54 15.91 -8.76
C PRO A 543 -3.66 16.20 -9.76
N GLU A 544 -4.86 15.65 -9.49
CA GLU A 544 -6.06 16.01 -10.27
C GLU A 544 -6.32 17.51 -10.25
N LYS A 545 -6.91 18.00 -11.33
CA LYS A 545 -7.19 19.44 -11.51
C LYS A 545 -7.98 20.03 -10.35
N ASP A 546 -8.99 19.33 -9.88
CA ASP A 546 -9.83 19.78 -8.77
C ASP A 546 -9.06 19.81 -7.45
N THR A 547 -8.20 18.81 -7.22
CA THR A 547 -7.28 18.76 -6.09
C THR A 547 -6.31 19.92 -6.13
N TYR A 548 -5.69 20.15 -7.29
CA TYR A 548 -4.74 21.24 -7.47
C TYR A 548 -5.36 22.60 -7.14
N TYR A 549 -6.56 22.90 -7.65
CA TYR A 549 -7.22 24.18 -7.41
C TYR A 549 -7.74 24.33 -5.98
N ARG A 550 -8.19 23.26 -5.34
CA ARG A 550 -8.49 23.28 -3.91
C ARG A 550 -7.28 23.67 -3.07
N TYR A 551 -6.14 23.09 -3.40
CA TYR A 551 -4.88 23.34 -2.74
C TYR A 551 -4.35 24.74 -3.02
N ASN A 552 -4.43 25.21 -4.26
CA ASN A 552 -3.81 26.43 -4.76
C ASN A 552 -4.64 27.70 -4.50
N PHE A 553 -5.80 27.63 -3.87
CA PHE A 553 -6.56 28.80 -3.46
C PHE A 553 -5.74 29.74 -2.53
N ARG A 554 -4.60 29.28 -2.05
CA ARG A 554 -3.57 30.09 -1.38
C ARG A 554 -2.29 30.12 -2.23
N ARG A 555 -2.29 30.95 -3.29
CA ARG A 555 -1.16 31.20 -4.21
C ARG A 555 0.21 31.43 -3.54
N GLU A 556 0.23 31.71 -2.25
CA GLU A 556 1.42 31.97 -1.44
C GLU A 556 2.25 30.72 -1.14
N ARG A 557 1.72 29.52 -1.35
CA ARG A 557 2.37 28.24 -0.97
C ARG A 557 3.05 27.48 -2.11
N LEU A 558 2.80 27.81 -3.37
CA LEU A 558 3.65 27.38 -4.49
C LEU A 558 4.85 28.33 -4.59
N ARG A 559 5.72 28.31 -3.60
CA ARG A 559 6.85 29.22 -3.51
C ARG A 559 7.92 29.01 -4.58
N HIS A 560 7.94 27.86 -5.27
CA HIS A 560 9.02 27.53 -6.19
C HIS A 560 8.52 26.87 -7.48
N PRO A 561 7.94 27.62 -8.45
CA PRO A 561 7.70 27.10 -9.79
C PRO A 561 8.95 26.51 -10.44
N GLU A 562 10.14 26.96 -10.02
CA GLU A 562 11.43 26.45 -10.48
C GLU A 562 11.69 25.01 -10.00
N GLU A 563 11.21 24.59 -8.84
CA GLU A 563 11.32 23.20 -8.37
C GLU A 563 10.38 22.29 -9.15
N LEU A 564 9.13 22.71 -9.36
CA LEU A 564 8.20 21.96 -10.23
C LEU A 564 8.75 21.81 -11.65
N ILE A 565 9.38 22.84 -12.19
CA ILE A 565 10.02 22.78 -13.53
C ILE A 565 11.16 21.75 -13.54
N LYS A 566 11.94 21.66 -12.47
CA LYS A 566 13.00 20.63 -12.35
C LYS A 566 12.42 19.22 -12.25
N LEU A 567 11.30 19.07 -11.53
CA LEU A 567 10.64 17.79 -11.31
C LEU A 567 9.79 17.33 -12.52
N LEU A 568 9.26 18.28 -13.29
CA LEU A 568 8.31 18.06 -14.38
C LEU A 568 8.76 18.73 -15.68
N PRO A 569 9.93 18.39 -16.24
CA PRO A 569 10.44 19.03 -17.44
C PRO A 569 9.58 18.78 -18.68
N SER A 570 8.78 17.70 -18.70
CA SER A 570 7.81 17.41 -19.78
C SER A 570 6.74 18.49 -19.96
N CYS A 571 6.43 19.25 -18.91
CA CYS A 571 5.47 20.34 -18.96
C CYS A 571 6.08 21.73 -18.65
N LYS A 572 7.41 21.84 -18.71
CA LYS A 572 8.17 23.06 -18.43
C LYS A 572 7.57 24.31 -19.09
N LYS A 573 7.29 24.25 -20.39
CA LYS A 573 6.75 25.39 -21.16
C LYS A 573 5.37 25.87 -20.65
N TYR A 574 4.55 24.99 -20.12
CA TYR A 574 3.25 25.34 -19.56
C TYR A 574 3.39 25.93 -18.17
N LEU A 575 4.32 25.41 -17.36
CA LEU A 575 4.66 25.96 -16.05
C LEU A 575 5.25 27.38 -16.20
N GLU A 576 6.16 27.59 -17.17
CA GLU A 576 6.73 28.93 -17.46
C GLU A 576 5.68 29.92 -17.98
N ALA A 577 4.69 29.46 -18.73
CA ALA A 577 3.57 30.26 -19.21
C ALA A 577 2.44 30.45 -18.17
N ALA A 578 2.58 29.88 -16.97
CA ALA A 578 1.55 29.83 -15.92
C ALA A 578 0.21 29.21 -16.38
N ASP A 579 0.26 28.33 -17.40
CA ASP A 579 -0.88 27.55 -17.90
C ASP A 579 -0.96 26.23 -17.10
N MET A 580 -1.51 26.30 -15.89
CA MET A 580 -1.57 25.18 -14.99
C MET A 580 -2.51 24.07 -15.48
N ASP A 581 -3.56 24.39 -16.18
CA ASP A 581 -4.47 23.38 -16.76
C ASP A 581 -3.74 22.45 -17.71
N ARG A 582 -2.92 23.01 -18.59
CA ARG A 582 -2.08 22.21 -19.50
C ARG A 582 -0.92 21.53 -18.77
N ALA A 583 -0.30 22.21 -17.80
CA ALA A 583 0.75 21.60 -16.99
C ALA A 583 0.26 20.34 -16.25
N ILE A 584 -0.92 20.40 -15.61
CA ILE A 584 -1.56 19.24 -14.96
C ILE A 584 -1.84 18.14 -15.99
N TYR A 585 -2.51 18.48 -17.08
CA TYR A 585 -2.88 17.51 -18.12
C TYR A 585 -1.65 16.78 -18.70
N TYR A 586 -0.65 17.50 -19.15
CA TYR A 586 0.54 16.90 -19.79
C TYR A 586 1.45 16.18 -18.80
N SER A 587 1.53 16.62 -17.53
CA SER A 587 2.26 15.87 -16.52
C SER A 587 1.60 14.52 -16.22
N GLN A 588 0.27 14.49 -16.11
CA GLN A 588 -0.48 13.25 -15.90
C GLN A 588 -0.45 12.34 -17.12
N LEU A 589 -0.57 12.90 -18.32
CA LEU A 589 -0.48 12.15 -19.58
C LEU A 589 0.88 11.46 -19.70
N PHE A 590 1.96 12.20 -19.44
CA PHE A 590 3.31 11.65 -19.48
C PHE A 590 3.49 10.50 -18.47
N HIS A 591 3.10 10.70 -17.23
CA HIS A 591 3.12 9.67 -16.17
C HIS A 591 2.33 8.42 -16.61
N SER A 592 1.11 8.63 -17.10
CA SER A 592 0.20 7.55 -17.50
C SER A 592 0.74 6.73 -18.68
N MET A 593 1.27 7.41 -19.70
CA MET A 593 1.84 6.76 -20.87
C MET A 593 3.14 6.01 -20.54
N ALA A 594 3.99 6.58 -19.67
CA ALA A 594 5.20 5.91 -19.22
C ALA A 594 4.89 4.63 -18.43
N LEU A 595 3.94 4.68 -17.47
CA LEU A 595 3.51 3.49 -16.73
C LEU A 595 2.89 2.44 -17.65
N LYS A 596 1.99 2.86 -18.57
CA LYS A 596 1.42 1.96 -19.58
C LYS A 596 2.51 1.26 -20.37
N TYR A 597 3.46 2.02 -20.92
CA TYR A 597 4.56 1.51 -21.73
C TYR A 597 5.42 0.49 -20.96
N TRP A 598 5.76 0.80 -19.71
CA TRP A 598 6.58 -0.08 -18.89
C TRP A 598 5.84 -1.35 -18.47
N ILE A 599 4.60 -1.25 -18.02
CA ILE A 599 3.78 -2.41 -17.64
C ILE A 599 3.59 -3.33 -18.85
N GLU A 600 3.25 -2.78 -20.02
CA GLU A 600 3.08 -3.55 -21.27
C GLU A 600 4.39 -4.25 -21.67
N TYR A 601 5.53 -3.55 -21.58
CA TYR A 601 6.84 -4.13 -21.84
C TYR A 601 7.13 -5.30 -20.89
N PHE A 602 6.99 -5.12 -19.58
CA PHE A 602 7.25 -6.19 -18.61
C PHE A 602 6.28 -7.36 -18.79
N ARG A 603 5.02 -7.10 -19.10
CA ARG A 603 4.04 -8.16 -19.38
C ARG A 603 4.37 -8.94 -20.65
N SER A 604 4.97 -8.30 -21.65
CA SER A 604 5.45 -9.02 -22.85
C SER A 604 6.60 -9.99 -22.54
N LEU A 605 7.30 -9.78 -21.43
CA LEU A 605 8.38 -10.64 -20.93
C LEU A 605 7.90 -11.78 -20.01
N LYS A 606 6.59 -12.06 -19.94
CA LYS A 606 6.06 -13.17 -19.13
C LYS A 606 6.83 -14.46 -19.44
N GLY A 607 7.23 -15.22 -18.41
CA GLY A 607 8.20 -16.31 -18.48
C GLY A 607 9.62 -15.90 -18.10
N THR A 608 9.91 -14.59 -18.07
CA THR A 608 11.14 -13.99 -17.53
C THR A 608 10.83 -13.02 -16.40
N CYS A 609 9.99 -12.01 -16.68
CA CYS A 609 9.45 -11.08 -15.68
C CYS A 609 8.07 -11.58 -15.25
N GLU A 610 7.90 -11.78 -13.94
CA GLU A 610 6.71 -12.45 -13.39
C GLU A 610 5.86 -11.56 -12.50
N GLY A 611 6.14 -10.27 -12.50
CA GLY A 611 5.30 -9.31 -11.80
C GLY A 611 5.83 -7.89 -11.81
N THR A 612 4.91 -6.97 -11.53
CA THR A 612 5.18 -5.53 -11.46
C THR A 612 4.38 -4.88 -10.35
N LEU A 613 5.03 -4.04 -9.52
CA LEU A 613 4.42 -3.20 -8.49
C LEU A 613 4.86 -1.76 -8.72
N TYR A 614 4.00 -0.91 -9.29
CA TYR A 614 4.41 0.48 -9.55
C TYR A 614 4.42 1.33 -8.27
N TRP A 615 5.32 2.29 -8.19
CA TRP A 615 5.36 3.34 -7.19
C TRP A 615 4.62 4.56 -7.69
N LYS A 616 3.46 4.93 -7.13
CA LYS A 616 2.75 4.24 -6.04
C LYS A 616 1.24 4.29 -6.24
N PHE A 617 0.50 3.48 -5.48
CA PHE A 617 -0.95 3.41 -5.61
C PHE A 617 -1.64 4.68 -5.11
N ASN A 618 -1.37 5.07 -3.85
CA ASN A 618 -2.05 6.16 -3.18
C ASN A 618 -1.10 7.18 -2.57
N ASP A 619 -1.56 8.41 -2.42
CA ASP A 619 -1.02 9.35 -1.44
C ASP A 619 -1.75 9.20 -0.10
N PRO A 620 -1.16 9.66 1.01
CA PRO A 620 -1.91 9.88 2.24
C PRO A 620 -3.07 10.84 2.00
N LEU A 621 -4.27 10.49 2.49
CA LEU A 621 -5.47 11.31 2.32
C LEU A 621 -5.46 12.54 3.24
N ALA A 622 -6.01 13.65 2.76
CA ALA A 622 -6.18 14.90 3.50
C ALA A 622 -7.66 15.26 3.61
N ASP A 623 -8.06 15.87 4.73
CA ASP A 623 -9.45 16.28 4.96
C ASP A 623 -9.73 17.67 4.43
N SER A 624 -8.73 18.55 4.42
CA SER A 624 -8.91 19.94 4.04
C SER A 624 -7.77 20.48 3.16
N PRO A 625 -8.02 21.57 2.43
CA PRO A 625 -6.98 22.29 1.70
C PRO A 625 -5.90 22.89 2.60
N GLU A 626 -6.14 22.94 3.91
CA GLU A 626 -5.20 23.42 4.92
C GLU A 626 -4.21 22.31 5.33
N ASP A 627 -4.54 21.05 5.02
CA ASP A 627 -3.65 19.92 5.18
C ASP A 627 -2.63 19.94 4.03
N TYR A 628 -1.54 20.69 4.21
CA TYR A 628 -0.49 20.76 3.22
C TYR A 628 0.25 19.45 3.11
N MET A 629 0.17 18.85 1.95
CA MET A 629 1.05 17.76 1.55
C MET A 629 1.87 18.21 0.34
N PHE A 630 3.02 17.60 0.15
CA PHE A 630 3.77 17.76 -1.09
C PHE A 630 2.84 17.45 -2.26
N PRO A 631 2.81 18.24 -3.35
CA PRO A 631 1.92 17.93 -4.47
C PRO A 631 2.17 16.49 -4.91
N SER A 632 1.12 15.70 -4.94
CA SER A 632 1.10 14.28 -5.28
C SER A 632 1.96 13.93 -6.47
N HIS A 633 3.08 13.26 -6.25
CA HIS A 633 4.06 13.06 -7.30
C HIS A 633 3.78 11.81 -8.13
N MET A 634 3.82 10.63 -7.52
CA MET A 634 3.87 9.35 -8.24
C MET A 634 2.63 8.49 -8.05
N CYS A 635 1.61 8.97 -7.38
CA CYS A 635 0.41 8.20 -7.05
C CYS A 635 -0.59 8.09 -8.20
N SER A 636 -1.38 7.02 -8.18
CA SER A 636 -2.57 6.84 -9.01
C SER A 636 -3.83 7.43 -8.38
N ILE A 637 -3.87 7.53 -7.05
CA ILE A 637 -4.94 8.17 -6.28
C ILE A 637 -4.35 9.28 -5.45
N ASP A 638 -4.83 10.49 -5.65
CA ASP A 638 -4.30 11.67 -5.00
C ASP A 638 -4.80 11.86 -3.55
N MET A 639 -4.27 12.87 -2.87
CA MET A 639 -4.53 13.18 -1.47
C MET A 639 -6.00 13.44 -1.11
N TYR A 640 -6.88 13.70 -2.08
CA TYR A 640 -8.32 13.82 -1.85
C TYR A 640 -9.10 12.58 -2.27
N GLY A 641 -8.38 11.51 -2.64
CA GLY A 641 -8.97 10.24 -3.07
C GLY A 641 -9.47 10.27 -4.52
N ASN A 642 -9.08 11.26 -5.33
CA ASN A 642 -9.41 11.29 -6.73
C ASN A 642 -8.49 10.38 -7.54
N THR A 643 -9.06 9.61 -8.46
CA THR A 643 -8.32 8.77 -9.39
C THR A 643 -7.70 9.63 -10.50
N LYS A 644 -6.37 9.64 -10.59
CA LYS A 644 -5.62 10.33 -11.64
C LYS A 644 -5.70 9.57 -12.97
N MET A 645 -5.28 10.21 -14.06
CA MET A 645 -5.20 9.59 -15.40
C MET A 645 -4.40 8.26 -15.33
N ALA A 646 -3.33 8.20 -14.53
CA ALA A 646 -2.50 7.01 -14.33
C ALA A 646 -3.29 5.79 -13.84
N TYR A 647 -4.30 5.97 -12.98
CA TYR A 647 -5.16 4.88 -12.50
C TYR A 647 -5.85 4.14 -13.65
N TYR A 648 -6.42 4.86 -14.59
CA TYR A 648 -7.15 4.26 -15.72
C TYR A 648 -6.22 3.65 -16.78
N TYR A 649 -5.05 4.25 -16.98
CA TYR A 649 -4.03 3.70 -17.89
C TYR A 649 -3.43 2.41 -17.33
N THR A 650 -3.08 2.37 -16.05
CA THR A 650 -2.56 1.15 -15.40
C THR A 650 -3.64 0.07 -15.32
N ARG A 651 -4.90 0.43 -15.02
CA ARG A 651 -6.03 -0.49 -15.03
C ARG A 651 -6.16 -1.22 -16.36
N ARG A 652 -6.12 -0.48 -17.49
CA ARG A 652 -6.18 -1.08 -18.84
C ARG A 652 -4.92 -1.92 -19.13
N ALA A 653 -3.75 -1.46 -18.72
CA ALA A 653 -2.52 -2.23 -18.88
C ALA A 653 -2.47 -3.51 -18.02
N TYR A 654 -3.33 -3.62 -17.01
CA TYR A 654 -3.50 -4.80 -16.15
C TYR A 654 -4.76 -5.62 -16.45
N GLU A 655 -5.38 -5.48 -17.61
CA GLU A 655 -6.47 -6.37 -18.01
C GLU A 655 -6.01 -7.83 -18.15
N ASP A 656 -6.91 -8.78 -17.89
CA ASP A 656 -6.62 -10.21 -17.92
C ASP A 656 -6.24 -10.71 -19.31
N PHE A 657 -6.80 -10.10 -20.33
CA PHE A 657 -6.40 -10.25 -21.72
C PHE A 657 -5.97 -8.89 -22.27
N LEU A 658 -4.71 -8.76 -22.64
CA LEU A 658 -4.14 -7.50 -23.12
C LEU A 658 -3.50 -7.71 -24.49
N LEU A 659 -3.93 -6.91 -25.46
CA LEU A 659 -3.26 -6.78 -26.73
C LEU A 659 -2.25 -5.63 -26.64
N LEU A 660 -0.97 -5.89 -26.93
CA LEU A 660 0.06 -4.88 -26.77
C LEU A 660 1.10 -4.87 -27.92
N SER A 661 1.81 -3.76 -28.05
CA SER A 661 2.92 -3.61 -29.01
C SER A 661 4.16 -3.05 -28.33
N VAL A 662 5.28 -3.74 -28.50
CA VAL A 662 6.59 -3.35 -27.96
C VAL A 662 7.51 -2.96 -29.13
N GLU A 663 8.27 -1.87 -28.98
CA GLU A 663 9.31 -1.48 -29.91
C GLU A 663 10.53 -2.39 -29.73
N GLU A 664 11.12 -2.86 -30.81
CA GLU A 664 12.35 -3.64 -30.82
C GLU A 664 13.22 -3.23 -32.02
N GLY A 665 14.36 -2.63 -31.72
CA GLY A 665 15.17 -1.99 -32.75
C GLY A 665 14.37 -0.92 -33.50
N GLU A 666 14.31 -1.01 -34.83
CA GLU A 666 13.51 -0.10 -35.65
C GLU A 666 12.08 -0.63 -35.95
N GLY A 667 11.71 -1.78 -35.42
CA GLY A 667 10.42 -2.43 -35.67
C GLY A 667 9.53 -2.53 -34.43
N ARG A 668 8.45 -3.29 -34.56
CA ARG A 668 7.50 -3.56 -33.49
C ARG A 668 7.12 -5.04 -33.44
N ARG A 669 6.99 -5.57 -32.21
CA ARG A 669 6.34 -6.87 -31.98
C ARG A 669 4.97 -6.65 -31.37
N VAL A 670 4.00 -7.43 -31.79
CA VAL A 670 2.65 -7.42 -31.25
C VAL A 670 2.43 -8.70 -30.45
N TYR A 671 1.95 -8.55 -29.23
CA TYR A 671 1.67 -9.66 -28.34
C TYR A 671 0.22 -9.64 -27.86
N ALA A 672 -0.33 -10.83 -27.61
CA ALA A 672 -1.46 -11.00 -26.72
C ALA A 672 -0.95 -11.59 -25.40
N VAL A 673 -1.14 -10.88 -24.30
CA VAL A 673 -0.91 -11.38 -22.96
C VAL A 673 -2.24 -11.88 -22.42
N ASN A 674 -2.34 -13.18 -22.20
CA ASN A 674 -3.54 -13.86 -21.74
C ASN A 674 -3.22 -14.53 -20.38
N GLU A 675 -3.85 -14.09 -19.31
CA GLU A 675 -3.72 -14.69 -17.97
C GLU A 675 -4.87 -15.64 -17.62
N LEU A 676 -5.79 -15.83 -18.58
CA LEU A 676 -6.91 -16.78 -18.46
C LEU A 676 -6.46 -18.21 -18.79
N LEU A 677 -7.17 -19.21 -18.24
CA LEU A 677 -6.93 -20.64 -18.49
C LEU A 677 -7.49 -21.15 -19.83
N GLN A 678 -7.95 -20.23 -20.66
CA GLN A 678 -8.45 -20.56 -21.99
C GLN A 678 -7.71 -19.76 -23.05
N GLY A 679 -7.11 -20.46 -24.01
CA GLY A 679 -6.59 -19.83 -25.21
C GLY A 679 -7.69 -19.21 -26.05
N LYS A 680 -7.37 -18.12 -26.77
CA LYS A 680 -8.32 -17.42 -27.64
C LYS A 680 -7.88 -17.48 -29.09
N LYS A 681 -8.77 -17.98 -29.95
CA LYS A 681 -8.61 -17.91 -31.39
C LYS A 681 -9.27 -16.63 -31.91
N GLY A 682 -8.63 -15.95 -32.85
CA GLY A 682 -9.19 -14.72 -33.41
C GLY A 682 -8.35 -14.15 -34.54
N THR A 683 -8.77 -13.00 -35.07
CA THR A 683 -8.06 -12.25 -36.10
C THR A 683 -7.45 -10.99 -35.51
N LEU A 684 -6.12 -10.86 -35.57
CA LEU A 684 -5.41 -9.62 -35.28
C LEU A 684 -5.55 -8.69 -36.46
N VAL A 685 -6.05 -7.48 -36.21
CA VAL A 685 -6.11 -6.37 -37.13
C VAL A 685 -5.17 -5.27 -36.67
N ALA A 686 -4.14 -4.95 -37.44
CA ALA A 686 -3.30 -3.78 -37.24
C ALA A 686 -3.64 -2.73 -38.30
N GLU A 687 -3.98 -1.52 -37.84
CA GLU A 687 -4.46 -0.45 -38.72
C GLU A 687 -3.75 0.87 -38.35
N ARG A 688 -3.11 1.51 -39.34
CA ARG A 688 -2.62 2.87 -39.23
C ARG A 688 -3.71 3.81 -39.70
N LYS A 689 -4.14 4.70 -38.85
CA LYS A 689 -5.25 5.63 -39.05
C LYS A 689 -4.80 7.08 -38.84
N ASP A 690 -5.40 8.00 -39.56
CA ASP A 690 -5.38 9.41 -39.20
C ASP A 690 -6.46 9.73 -38.15
N PHE A 691 -6.35 10.92 -37.52
CA PHE A 691 -7.33 11.37 -36.52
C PHE A 691 -8.69 11.80 -37.12
N TYR A 692 -8.85 11.75 -38.47
CA TYR A 692 -10.12 11.94 -39.13
C TYR A 692 -10.89 10.61 -39.34
N GLY A 693 -10.24 9.47 -39.00
CA GLY A 693 -10.83 8.14 -39.10
C GLY A 693 -10.48 7.39 -40.41
N THR A 694 -9.61 7.99 -41.26
CA THR A 694 -9.19 7.36 -42.52
C THR A 694 -8.21 6.23 -42.20
N SER A 695 -8.46 5.03 -42.75
CA SER A 695 -7.52 3.93 -42.74
C SER A 695 -6.46 4.16 -43.82
N LEU A 696 -5.21 4.38 -43.37
CA LEU A 696 -4.08 4.64 -44.28
C LEU A 696 -3.34 3.36 -44.65
N TRP A 697 -3.41 2.38 -43.78
CA TRP A 697 -2.85 1.05 -43.96
C TRP A 697 -3.55 0.08 -43.02
N LYS A 698 -3.78 -1.15 -43.47
CA LYS A 698 -4.43 -2.20 -42.70
C LYS A 698 -3.87 -3.56 -43.05
N GLN A 699 -3.68 -4.42 -42.04
CA GLN A 699 -3.31 -5.82 -42.23
C GLN A 699 -3.99 -6.70 -41.20
N GLU A 700 -4.28 -7.94 -41.59
CA GLU A 700 -5.00 -8.91 -40.79
C GLU A 700 -4.26 -10.23 -40.76
N TRP A 701 -4.32 -10.95 -39.58
CA TRP A 701 -3.76 -12.28 -39.40
C TRP A 701 -4.69 -13.10 -38.53
N ASP A 702 -4.93 -14.35 -38.95
CA ASP A 702 -5.53 -15.32 -38.09
C ASP A 702 -4.49 -15.79 -37.04
N CYS A 703 -4.80 -15.62 -35.78
CA CYS A 703 -3.89 -15.85 -34.66
C CYS A 703 -4.55 -16.69 -33.56
N PHE A 704 -3.68 -17.28 -32.73
CA PHE A 704 -4.08 -17.94 -31.49
C PHE A 704 -3.27 -17.34 -30.33
N ALA A 705 -3.96 -16.81 -29.34
CA ALA A 705 -3.38 -16.38 -28.08
C ALA A 705 -3.41 -17.58 -27.10
N GLY A 706 -2.25 -18.06 -26.71
CA GLY A 706 -2.13 -19.18 -25.76
C GLY A 706 -2.78 -18.89 -24.41
N GLU A 707 -3.12 -19.92 -23.67
CA GLU A 707 -3.55 -19.82 -22.29
C GLU A 707 -2.36 -19.46 -21.38
N ASP A 708 -2.57 -18.62 -20.40
CA ASP A 708 -1.58 -18.20 -19.38
C ASP A 708 -0.21 -17.82 -19.96
N ALA A 709 -0.20 -17.07 -21.07
CA ALA A 709 1.00 -16.81 -21.86
C ALA A 709 1.05 -15.38 -22.44
N ALA A 710 2.27 -14.91 -22.70
CA ALA A 710 2.53 -13.80 -23.62
C ALA A 710 2.85 -14.39 -25.00
N THR A 711 1.86 -14.39 -25.89
CA THR A 711 1.98 -14.95 -27.24
C THR A 711 2.31 -13.85 -28.24
N GLN A 712 3.43 -13.97 -28.93
CA GLN A 712 3.76 -13.07 -30.03
C GLN A 712 2.86 -13.40 -31.23
N LEU A 713 2.04 -12.44 -31.63
CA LEU A 713 1.08 -12.60 -32.74
C LEU A 713 1.65 -12.11 -34.07
N ALA A 714 2.47 -11.05 -34.06
CA ALA A 714 3.06 -10.50 -35.28
C ALA A 714 4.40 -9.81 -35.01
N VAL A 715 5.23 -9.73 -36.05
CA VAL A 715 6.45 -8.91 -36.10
C VAL A 715 6.33 -7.94 -37.27
N ARG A 716 6.72 -6.68 -37.03
CA ARG A 716 6.68 -5.61 -38.00
C ARG A 716 8.08 -5.06 -38.26
N SER A 717 8.42 -4.86 -39.54
CA SER A 717 9.66 -4.19 -39.94
C SER A 717 9.60 -2.68 -39.68
N ALA A 718 10.75 -2.03 -39.72
CA ALA A 718 10.86 -0.59 -39.59
C ALA A 718 10.06 0.13 -40.72
N GLU A 719 10.11 -0.37 -41.93
CA GLU A 719 9.39 0.21 -43.08
C GLU A 719 7.87 0.17 -42.87
N GLU A 720 7.35 -0.96 -42.34
CA GLU A 720 5.92 -1.12 -42.09
C GLU A 720 5.40 -0.28 -40.91
N CYS A 721 6.27 0.02 -39.95
CA CYS A 721 5.96 0.85 -38.78
C CYS A 721 6.25 2.33 -39.01
N HIS A 722 6.94 2.69 -40.12
CA HIS A 722 7.33 4.07 -40.40
C HIS A 722 6.11 4.94 -40.77
N THR A 723 6.16 6.18 -40.31
CA THR A 723 5.25 7.25 -40.77
C THR A 723 6.03 8.55 -40.97
N GLU A 724 5.76 9.26 -42.06
CA GLU A 724 6.27 10.61 -42.28
C GLU A 724 5.44 11.67 -41.50
N ARG A 725 4.30 11.28 -40.90
CA ARG A 725 3.35 12.17 -40.23
C ARG A 725 3.07 11.76 -38.78
N PRO A 726 4.10 11.67 -37.93
CA PRO A 726 3.96 11.11 -36.56
C PRO A 726 2.98 11.88 -35.67
N PHE A 727 2.66 13.13 -36.01
CA PHE A 727 1.70 13.96 -35.28
C PHE A 727 0.27 13.92 -35.80
N GLN A 728 0.00 13.19 -36.89
CA GLN A 728 -1.29 13.11 -37.54
C GLN A 728 -1.88 11.70 -37.59
N GLU A 729 -1.14 10.71 -37.13
CA GLU A 729 -1.46 9.29 -37.24
C GLU A 729 -1.26 8.52 -35.94
N TYR A 730 -1.97 7.40 -35.81
CA TYR A 730 -1.82 6.44 -34.74
C TYR A 730 -1.97 5.01 -35.25
N LEU A 731 -1.40 4.05 -34.53
CA LEU A 731 -1.57 2.63 -34.75
C LEU A 731 -2.73 2.13 -33.86
N LYS A 732 -3.75 1.53 -34.45
CA LYS A 732 -4.79 0.80 -33.75
C LYS A 732 -4.54 -0.70 -33.91
N LEU A 733 -4.54 -1.43 -32.82
CA LEU A 733 -4.54 -2.88 -32.76
C LEU A 733 -5.90 -3.36 -32.29
N THR A 734 -6.47 -4.35 -32.97
CA THR A 734 -7.73 -4.98 -32.59
C THR A 734 -7.59 -6.49 -32.75
N PHE A 735 -7.93 -7.24 -31.71
CA PHE A 735 -8.02 -8.70 -31.76
C PHE A 735 -9.49 -9.10 -31.70
N LEU A 736 -10.00 -9.60 -32.80
CA LEU A 736 -11.39 -10.00 -32.95
C LEU A 736 -11.55 -11.47 -32.64
N THR A 737 -12.43 -11.79 -31.69
CA THR A 737 -12.76 -13.16 -31.30
C THR A 737 -14.28 -13.40 -31.41
N GLU A 738 -14.73 -14.63 -31.25
CA GLU A 738 -16.16 -14.94 -31.19
C GLU A 738 -16.86 -14.30 -29.97
N GLU A 739 -16.10 -14.02 -28.90
CA GLU A 739 -16.62 -13.48 -27.65
C GLU A 739 -16.66 -11.94 -27.65
N GLY A 740 -15.93 -11.28 -28.55
CA GLY A 740 -15.81 -9.82 -28.59
C GLY A 740 -14.49 -9.34 -29.19
N SER A 741 -14.14 -8.08 -28.94
CA SER A 741 -12.91 -7.48 -29.43
C SER A 741 -12.09 -6.87 -28.31
N TYR A 742 -10.77 -6.97 -28.44
CA TYR A 742 -9.77 -6.34 -27.57
C TYR A 742 -9.00 -5.32 -28.37
N GLU A 743 -8.86 -4.10 -27.85
CA GLU A 743 -8.27 -2.99 -28.61
C GLU A 743 -7.13 -2.32 -27.80
N ASN A 744 -6.13 -1.82 -28.52
CA ASN A 744 -5.11 -0.93 -27.96
C ASN A 744 -4.67 0.08 -29.04
N ARG A 745 -4.14 1.24 -28.58
CA ARG A 745 -3.70 2.33 -29.46
C ARG A 745 -2.29 2.78 -29.10
N TYR A 746 -1.49 3.12 -30.12
CA TYR A 746 -0.13 3.61 -30.01
C TYR A 746 0.05 4.84 -30.87
N TYR A 747 0.57 5.91 -30.28
CA TYR A 747 0.87 7.13 -30.98
C TYR A 747 2.30 7.09 -31.51
N TYR A 748 2.54 7.67 -32.67
CA TYR A 748 3.89 7.75 -33.27
C TYR A 748 4.70 8.90 -32.69
N ALA A 749 4.03 9.96 -32.22
CA ALA A 749 4.69 11.05 -31.51
C ALA A 749 5.35 10.55 -30.21
N ASP A 750 6.54 11.06 -29.92
CA ASP A 750 7.14 10.87 -28.61
C ASP A 750 6.27 11.49 -27.52
N ILE A 751 6.20 10.87 -26.32
CA ILE A 751 5.36 11.39 -25.24
C ILE A 751 5.77 12.79 -24.77
N ASN A 752 7.03 13.22 -25.01
CA ASN A 752 7.49 14.58 -24.77
C ASN A 752 7.06 15.58 -25.86
N GLU A 753 6.59 15.08 -27.00
CA GLU A 753 6.12 15.87 -28.12
C GLU A 753 4.62 15.70 -28.36
N ASP A 754 3.90 15.12 -27.40
CA ASP A 754 2.48 14.79 -27.48
C ASP A 754 1.59 16.02 -27.76
N ASP A 755 1.98 17.18 -27.28
CA ASP A 755 1.29 18.43 -27.53
C ASP A 755 1.42 18.97 -28.98
N ARG A 756 2.26 18.33 -29.80
CA ARG A 756 2.36 18.59 -31.25
C ARG A 756 1.38 17.75 -32.07
N ILE A 757 0.67 16.81 -31.45
CA ILE A 757 -0.32 15.98 -32.16
C ILE A 757 -1.45 16.88 -32.69
N GLU A 758 -1.71 16.77 -33.98
CA GLU A 758 -2.70 17.59 -34.70
C GLU A 758 -4.07 16.92 -34.64
N LEU A 759 -4.78 17.09 -33.54
CA LEU A 759 -6.12 16.52 -33.36
C LEU A 759 -7.18 17.40 -34.02
N PRO A 760 -8.19 16.82 -34.73
CA PRO A 760 -9.36 17.59 -35.20
C PRO A 760 -10.19 18.06 -34.01
N ALA A 761 -10.83 19.21 -34.11
CA ALA A 761 -11.84 19.61 -33.11
C ALA A 761 -12.97 18.57 -33.09
N ALA A 762 -13.14 17.88 -31.98
CA ALA A 762 -14.19 16.88 -31.78
C ALA A 762 -15.45 17.51 -31.20
N ARG A 763 -16.61 16.88 -31.42
CA ARG A 763 -17.84 17.14 -30.68
C ARG A 763 -18.31 15.86 -30.03
N LEU A 764 -18.31 15.87 -28.73
CA LEU A 764 -18.89 14.81 -27.91
C LEU A 764 -20.35 15.16 -27.61
N GLN A 765 -21.24 14.20 -27.85
CA GLN A 765 -22.60 14.23 -27.35
C GLN A 765 -22.72 13.27 -26.18
N ALA A 766 -23.42 13.67 -25.12
CA ALA A 766 -23.59 12.87 -23.91
C ALA A 766 -25.07 12.80 -23.53
N GLU A 767 -25.55 11.59 -23.33
CA GLU A 767 -26.87 11.32 -22.79
C GLU A 767 -26.72 10.53 -21.48
N GLY A 768 -27.30 11.06 -20.42
CA GLY A 768 -27.23 10.42 -19.09
C GLY A 768 -28.58 9.91 -18.64
N ARG A 769 -28.58 8.73 -18.02
CA ARG A 769 -29.76 8.15 -17.35
C ARG A 769 -29.37 7.62 -15.98
N ARG A 770 -30.34 7.58 -15.09
CA ARG A 770 -30.21 6.91 -13.80
C ARG A 770 -30.49 5.41 -14.01
N SER A 771 -29.49 4.56 -13.81
CA SER A 771 -29.58 3.10 -14.00
C SER A 771 -29.77 2.32 -12.72
N GLY A 772 -29.74 2.99 -11.54
CA GLY A 772 -29.92 2.36 -10.23
C GLY A 772 -30.05 3.39 -9.12
N LYS A 773 -30.17 2.93 -7.87
CA LYS A 773 -30.29 3.81 -6.70
C LYS A 773 -29.13 4.80 -6.61
N ASN A 774 -27.91 4.32 -6.82
CA ASN A 774 -26.66 5.08 -6.72
C ASN A 774 -25.81 4.88 -7.98
N GLU A 775 -26.45 4.70 -9.15
CA GLU A 775 -25.75 4.45 -10.41
C GLU A 775 -26.31 5.32 -11.52
N LEU A 776 -25.37 5.89 -12.29
CA LEU A 776 -25.66 6.59 -13.55
C LEU A 776 -25.03 5.83 -14.71
N THR A 777 -25.71 5.86 -15.85
CA THR A 777 -25.15 5.45 -17.11
C THR A 777 -25.10 6.65 -18.05
N VAL A 778 -23.90 6.91 -18.60
CA VAL A 778 -23.68 7.99 -19.58
C VAL A 778 -23.26 7.36 -20.91
N CYS A 779 -24.03 7.60 -21.96
CA CYS A 779 -23.73 7.22 -23.33
C CYS A 779 -23.09 8.41 -24.03
N LEU A 780 -21.85 8.22 -24.51
CA LEU A 780 -21.08 9.22 -25.26
C LEU A 780 -21.04 8.85 -26.72
N HIS A 781 -21.20 9.84 -27.58
CA HIS A 781 -20.98 9.71 -29.01
C HIS A 781 -19.97 10.77 -29.49
N ALA A 782 -18.95 10.35 -30.26
CA ALA A 782 -17.92 11.22 -30.80
C ALA A 782 -18.09 11.35 -32.32
N ASP A 783 -18.25 12.57 -32.86
CA ASP A 783 -18.32 12.81 -34.31
C ASP A 783 -16.95 12.63 -34.98
N ARG A 784 -15.86 12.88 -34.24
CA ARG A 784 -14.48 12.74 -34.69
C ARG A 784 -13.67 12.08 -33.58
N PHE A 785 -12.42 11.74 -33.86
CA PHE A 785 -11.51 11.21 -32.84
C PHE A 785 -11.45 12.14 -31.63
N ALA A 786 -11.83 11.63 -30.48
CA ALA A 786 -11.74 12.34 -29.20
C ALA A 786 -10.71 11.66 -28.31
N ARG A 787 -9.70 12.41 -27.87
CA ARG A 787 -8.59 11.86 -27.09
C ARG A 787 -8.72 12.17 -25.60
N ASN A 788 -8.44 11.16 -24.78
CA ASN A 788 -8.47 11.26 -23.31
C ASN A 788 -9.78 11.88 -22.79
N VAL A 789 -10.91 11.28 -23.20
CA VAL A 789 -12.23 11.71 -22.74
C VAL A 789 -12.29 11.56 -21.23
N ARG A 790 -12.53 12.67 -20.52
CA ARG A 790 -12.62 12.74 -19.08
C ARG A 790 -14.03 13.12 -18.64
N MET A 791 -14.52 12.42 -17.64
CA MET A 791 -15.72 12.78 -16.90
C MET A 791 -15.40 13.05 -15.45
N ASN A 792 -16.06 14.05 -14.88
CA ASN A 792 -15.84 14.39 -13.50
C ASN A 792 -17.09 14.99 -12.84
N LEU A 793 -17.42 14.49 -11.63
CA LEU A 793 -18.39 15.08 -10.71
C LEU A 793 -17.64 15.83 -9.62
N LEU A 794 -17.68 17.19 -9.68
CA LEU A 794 -17.01 17.99 -8.65
C LEU A 794 -17.53 17.67 -7.25
N ASP A 795 -16.62 17.54 -6.31
CA ASP A 795 -16.90 17.25 -4.89
C ASP A 795 -17.62 15.93 -4.63
N VAL A 796 -17.57 14.99 -5.57
CA VAL A 796 -18.15 13.65 -5.41
C VAL A 796 -17.09 12.61 -5.79
N ARG A 797 -16.67 11.79 -4.84
CA ARG A 797 -15.81 10.63 -5.07
C ARG A 797 -16.60 9.53 -5.79
N ALA A 798 -16.85 9.73 -7.08
CA ALA A 798 -17.56 8.76 -7.92
C ALA A 798 -16.60 7.73 -8.50
N ASP A 799 -17.13 6.54 -8.82
CA ASP A 799 -16.41 5.47 -9.49
C ASP A 799 -16.86 5.33 -10.94
N TYR A 800 -15.95 5.52 -11.88
CA TYR A 800 -16.21 5.45 -13.29
C TYR A 800 -15.76 4.09 -13.84
N SER A 801 -16.64 3.42 -14.61
CA SER A 801 -16.28 2.16 -15.26
C SER A 801 -15.11 2.32 -16.24
N ASP A 802 -14.90 3.50 -16.80
CA ASP A 802 -13.69 3.94 -17.50
C ASP A 802 -13.61 5.47 -17.50
N ASN A 803 -12.39 6.01 -17.66
CA ASN A 803 -12.14 7.44 -17.78
C ASN A 803 -10.80 7.66 -18.50
N TYR A 804 -10.55 8.86 -19.03
CA TYR A 804 -9.33 9.15 -19.79
C TYR A 804 -9.08 8.13 -20.92
N PHE A 805 -10.10 7.87 -21.70
CA PHE A 805 -10.08 6.95 -22.84
C PHE A 805 -10.21 7.70 -24.16
N ASP A 806 -9.78 7.04 -25.24
CA ASP A 806 -9.94 7.56 -26.60
C ASP A 806 -11.21 7.02 -27.23
N MET A 807 -11.85 7.83 -28.09
CA MET A 807 -12.97 7.44 -28.92
C MET A 807 -12.65 7.66 -30.41
N ASP A 808 -12.88 6.64 -31.21
CA ASP A 808 -12.77 6.76 -32.67
C ASP A 808 -13.91 7.61 -33.23
N ALA A 809 -13.71 8.22 -34.41
CA ALA A 809 -14.74 8.97 -35.12
C ALA A 809 -15.99 8.10 -35.37
N GLY A 810 -17.16 8.63 -35.10
CA GLY A 810 -18.44 7.94 -35.22
C GLY A 810 -18.72 6.86 -34.18
N SER A 811 -17.86 6.70 -33.20
CA SER A 811 -18.03 5.66 -32.16
C SER A 811 -18.93 6.12 -31.01
N THR A 812 -19.51 5.12 -30.32
CA THR A 812 -20.31 5.32 -29.11
C THR A 812 -19.70 4.50 -27.95
N LYS A 813 -19.69 5.06 -26.76
CA LYS A 813 -19.22 4.37 -25.56
C LYS A 813 -20.15 4.65 -24.37
N GLU A 814 -20.52 3.59 -23.67
CA GLU A 814 -21.30 3.67 -22.42
C GLU A 814 -20.38 3.62 -21.20
N ILE A 815 -20.58 4.55 -20.28
CA ILE A 815 -19.85 4.62 -19.02
C ILE A 815 -20.82 4.54 -17.86
N ARG A 816 -20.60 3.58 -16.96
CA ARG A 816 -21.31 3.49 -15.69
C ARG A 816 -20.55 4.28 -14.63
N ILE A 817 -21.30 5.05 -13.84
CA ILE A 817 -20.77 5.87 -12.75
C ILE A 817 -21.45 5.45 -11.48
N GLN A 818 -20.71 4.81 -10.58
CA GLN A 818 -21.17 4.43 -9.26
C GLN A 818 -20.97 5.61 -8.32
N LEU A 819 -22.06 6.00 -7.65
CA LEU A 819 -22.13 7.14 -6.74
C LEU A 819 -22.00 6.68 -5.28
N PRO A 820 -21.47 7.51 -4.37
CA PRO A 820 -21.40 7.20 -2.96
C PRO A 820 -22.78 6.90 -2.35
N ALA A 821 -22.88 5.80 -1.61
CA ALA A 821 -24.16 5.32 -1.07
C ALA A 821 -24.80 6.26 -0.03
N HIS A 822 -24.01 7.11 0.61
CA HIS A 822 -24.48 8.07 1.62
C HIS A 822 -25.13 9.32 1.01
N LEU A 823 -24.94 9.61 -0.29
CA LEU A 823 -25.54 10.75 -0.96
C LEU A 823 -26.96 10.41 -1.43
N THR A 824 -27.89 11.29 -1.10
CA THR A 824 -29.26 11.19 -1.59
C THR A 824 -29.36 11.71 -3.04
N TRP A 825 -30.36 11.25 -3.78
CA TRP A 825 -30.58 11.78 -5.14
C TRP A 825 -30.87 13.29 -5.15
N ARG A 826 -31.47 13.84 -4.08
CA ARG A 826 -31.69 15.29 -3.96
C ARG A 826 -30.38 16.07 -3.94
N GLU A 827 -29.39 15.57 -3.23
CA GLU A 827 -28.03 16.17 -3.18
C GLU A 827 -27.31 15.99 -4.50
N LEU A 828 -27.41 14.79 -5.10
CA LEU A 828 -26.80 14.49 -6.39
C LEU A 828 -27.42 15.29 -7.55
N ALA A 829 -28.75 15.49 -7.56
CA ALA A 829 -29.43 16.27 -8.59
C ALA A 829 -28.99 17.74 -8.62
N ALA A 830 -28.41 18.27 -7.54
CA ALA A 830 -27.80 19.58 -7.51
C ALA A 830 -26.39 19.62 -8.12
N LYS A 831 -25.79 18.45 -8.43
CA LYS A 831 -24.45 18.33 -9.00
C LYS A 831 -24.48 18.31 -10.52
N THR A 832 -23.31 18.55 -11.09
CA THR A 832 -23.11 18.62 -12.54
C THR A 832 -21.97 17.70 -12.92
N LEU A 833 -22.20 16.87 -13.93
CA LEU A 833 -21.16 16.08 -14.56
C LEU A 833 -20.49 16.93 -15.64
N TYR A 834 -19.19 17.07 -15.54
CA TYR A 834 -18.33 17.68 -16.54
C TYR A 834 -17.79 16.60 -17.47
N VAL A 835 -17.82 16.89 -18.77
CA VAL A 835 -17.25 16.04 -19.83
C VAL A 835 -16.32 16.90 -20.67
N GLU A 836 -15.11 16.42 -20.88
CA GLU A 836 -14.08 17.09 -21.69
C GLU A 836 -13.17 16.07 -22.39
N ALA A 837 -12.44 16.50 -23.39
CA ALA A 837 -11.38 15.73 -24.04
C ALA A 837 -10.23 16.67 -24.41
N GLN A 838 -9.06 16.15 -24.76
CA GLN A 838 -7.93 16.98 -25.18
C GLN A 838 -8.29 17.94 -26.32
N ASN A 839 -9.12 17.49 -27.25
CA ASN A 839 -9.57 18.23 -28.44
C ASN A 839 -11.06 18.60 -28.43
N GLN A 840 -11.67 18.63 -27.26
CA GLN A 840 -13.04 19.05 -27.01
C GLN A 840 -13.10 19.90 -25.74
N GLU A 841 -13.62 21.13 -25.89
CA GLU A 841 -13.85 21.98 -24.72
C GLU A 841 -14.85 21.34 -23.75
N ARG A 842 -14.67 21.64 -22.47
CA ARG A 842 -15.54 21.19 -21.39
C ARG A 842 -16.99 21.60 -21.62
N PHE A 843 -17.89 20.64 -21.53
CA PHE A 843 -19.31 20.90 -21.46
C PHE A 843 -19.93 20.21 -20.23
N VAL A 844 -21.18 20.57 -19.94
CA VAL A 844 -21.84 20.17 -18.71
C VAL A 844 -23.09 19.32 -18.96
N LEU A 845 -23.27 18.30 -18.15
CA LEU A 845 -24.46 17.48 -18.11
C LEU A 845 -25.09 17.55 -16.70
N PRO A 846 -26.12 18.40 -16.48
CA PRO A 846 -26.76 18.52 -15.17
C PRO A 846 -27.48 17.22 -14.76
N LEU A 847 -27.19 16.68 -13.58
CA LEU A 847 -27.78 15.43 -13.11
C LEU A 847 -29.30 15.52 -12.93
N CYS A 848 -29.85 16.72 -12.61
CA CYS A 848 -31.29 16.94 -12.49
C CYS A 848 -32.06 16.68 -13.80
N ARG A 849 -31.40 16.65 -14.95
CA ARG A 849 -32.00 16.34 -16.25
C ARG A 849 -31.97 14.86 -16.60
N MET A 850 -31.31 14.03 -15.81
CA MET A 850 -31.23 12.58 -16.06
C MET A 850 -32.54 11.91 -15.63
N ARG A 851 -33.18 11.20 -16.57
CA ARG A 851 -34.42 10.44 -16.31
C ARG A 851 -34.09 9.09 -15.67
N GLU A 852 -35.04 8.53 -14.94
CA GLU A 852 -34.97 7.10 -14.57
C GLU A 852 -35.05 6.27 -15.86
N GLY A 853 -34.09 5.34 -16.00
CA GLY A 853 -34.00 4.44 -17.14
C GLY A 853 -34.86 3.20 -16.95
#